data_fb4b508d349716f72f49b0a182f4a73b
#
_entry.id   fb4b508d349716f72f49b0a182f4a73b
#
_cell.length_a   1.000
_cell.length_b   1.000
_cell.length_c   1.000
_cell.angle_alpha   90.00
_cell.angle_beta   90.00
_cell.angle_gamma   90.00
#
_symmetry.space_group_name_H-M   'P 1'
#
loop_
_entity.id
_entity.type
_entity.pdbx_description
1 polymer ?
#
loop_
_entity_poly.entity_id
_entity_poly.type
_entity_poly.pdbx_seq_one_letter_code
_entity_poly.pdbx_strand_id
1 'polypeptide(L)'
;MTERKRSAVTKAATDAVSSTAGAAVFLDPSGRRWRTTVTLGLPLVLLLLAAATYGGFRITEAPSAPPHGRAVAIEDIAPAAGEHPLEVIGDGPMLRVLRIDRHEKTVGRDPFTGEAVRLTADETSAADDDEYVIQRYGYAAGAKRTISLTFDDGPHPITTPHLLDVLSADRVPATFFVTGSVAVQHPELIRRLAREGHAIGNHSLTHADLNDVGSFRSREELVQTDRILRALTSRATTSFRLPYGGTTSEEVSKNALGILRAQQLGYRLSSYDFETLDWTYGSHSAKVDSAHIPLPKFDGRNITVLMHDGGADNRAATVEYVKDRLIPAARAAGYTFQTMPQIQPALRDSTRTITPSVWDRATVILAQLMYVWPNRVMHFLFAFALTSVAVLGLFQTAMAVARRRRQPSFDANVAALPVSIIIAAYNEEKVIRRTLETLLASTYPFLELLVVDDGSTDGTAAEVEAMALRDPRIRLIKQPNSGKWAALNNATGQAQGDILVTLDADTVFTPETVANLVRRFAVDPDGRLGAVAGVVRVGNRERNLLTRWQGLEYLTQIGIERSAYAQLGAVPIIPGACAAWRKIAVTEVGGYSNSTLAEDCDLTLSLHQAGWRVSQDDEALAFTEAPDHADALLAQRIRWTFGTLQAIFKHRNMLLRRRYGWLGMAVLPHMVVSVLVPIVFLPLIAVMGVLAVQNSGWGVVGVYFLLFLALHLLIAAVAVVLMRERWANLLMVPIYRVVHEPLRAYLLYTSVYLAVRGVKLGWNKLQRTGLMDTVLDLPVHDQADSAARERPLLDADVPAARVVEKALTQ
;
A
#
# COMPACT_ATOMS: atom_id res chain seq x y z
N MET A 1 -17.19 -11.93 -11.67
CA MET A 1 -18.31 -12.09 -10.68
C MET A 1 -19.53 -11.44 -11.30
N THR A 2 -20.48 -12.24 -11.77
CA THR A 2 -21.59 -11.82 -12.66
C THR A 2 -22.55 -10.88 -11.96
N GLU A 3 -23.14 -9.93 -12.71
CA GLU A 3 -24.14 -8.95 -12.25
C GLU A 3 -25.28 -9.53 -11.39
N ARG A 4 -25.65 -10.79 -11.59
CA ARG A 4 -26.61 -11.50 -10.73
C ARG A 4 -26.17 -11.64 -9.27
N LYS A 5 -24.86 -11.79 -8.99
CA LYS A 5 -24.36 -11.83 -7.59
C LYS A 5 -24.28 -10.44 -6.97
N ARG A 6 -23.98 -9.40 -7.76
CA ARG A 6 -24.08 -8.00 -7.29
C ARG A 6 -25.51 -7.62 -6.94
N SER A 7 -26.47 -8.03 -7.76
CA SER A 7 -27.89 -7.81 -7.51
C SER A 7 -28.40 -8.56 -6.27
N ALA A 8 -27.91 -9.77 -5.99
CA ALA A 8 -28.29 -10.54 -4.80
C ALA A 8 -27.76 -9.93 -3.48
N VAL A 9 -26.51 -9.44 -3.48
CA VAL A 9 -25.94 -8.76 -2.30
C VAL A 9 -26.63 -7.41 -2.06
N THR A 10 -26.93 -6.66 -3.14
CA THR A 10 -27.68 -5.40 -3.04
C THR A 10 -29.14 -5.68 -2.66
N LYS A 11 -29.77 -6.78 -3.13
CA LYS A 11 -31.14 -7.15 -2.80
C LYS A 11 -31.26 -7.69 -1.37
N ALA A 12 -30.33 -8.50 -0.89
CA ALA A 12 -30.24 -8.90 0.52
C ALA A 12 -30.02 -7.71 1.47
N ALA A 13 -29.29 -6.68 1.01
CA ALA A 13 -29.14 -5.42 1.75
C ALA A 13 -30.41 -4.56 1.68
N THR A 14 -31.23 -4.70 0.64
CA THR A 14 -32.48 -3.90 0.45
C THR A 14 -33.70 -4.57 1.09
N ASP A 15 -33.80 -5.89 1.09
CA ASP A 15 -34.91 -6.63 1.68
C ASP A 15 -34.88 -6.66 3.22
N ALA A 16 -33.76 -6.31 3.85
CA ALA A 16 -33.65 -6.04 5.29
C ALA A 16 -34.26 -4.70 5.75
N VAL A 17 -34.94 -3.99 4.87
CA VAL A 17 -35.44 -2.63 5.07
C VAL A 17 -36.81 -2.54 5.73
N SER A 18 -37.49 -3.65 6.02
CA SER A 18 -38.79 -3.56 6.66
C SER A 18 -38.78 -3.98 8.13
N SER A 19 -38.88 -3.04 8.95
CA SER A 19 -39.28 -2.92 10.37
C SER A 19 -38.19 -2.46 11.35
N THR A 20 -38.57 -1.49 12.12
CA THR A 20 -38.04 -0.94 13.36
C THR A 20 -37.07 0.24 13.26
N ALA A 21 -37.24 1.16 14.18
CA ALA A 21 -36.54 2.40 14.37
C ALA A 21 -35.00 2.20 14.37
N GLY A 22 -34.39 2.36 13.20
CA GLY A 22 -32.96 2.17 13.02
C GLY A 22 -32.20 3.46 13.24
N ALA A 23 -30.95 3.29 13.52
CA ALA A 23 -29.96 4.29 13.86
C ALA A 23 -30.05 5.59 13.05
N ALA A 24 -30.39 6.67 13.74
CA ALA A 24 -30.65 7.97 13.14
C ALA A 24 -29.37 8.72 12.71
N VAL A 25 -28.21 8.34 13.22
CA VAL A 25 -26.97 9.16 13.13
C VAL A 25 -26.53 9.44 11.69
N PHE A 26 -26.63 8.49 10.79
CA PHE A 26 -26.31 8.70 9.37
C PHE A 26 -27.53 8.64 8.44
N LEU A 27 -28.73 8.53 8.99
CA LEU A 27 -29.93 8.49 8.19
C LEU A 27 -30.15 9.83 7.46
N ASP A 28 -30.35 9.77 6.16
CA ASP A 28 -30.72 10.93 5.33
C ASP A 28 -31.88 10.56 4.41
N PRO A 29 -33.12 10.60 4.93
CA PRO A 29 -34.31 10.26 4.13
C PRO A 29 -34.49 11.16 2.91
N SER A 30 -33.92 12.39 2.95
CA SER A 30 -33.98 13.34 1.84
C SER A 30 -33.03 12.99 0.70
N GLY A 31 -32.02 12.16 0.95
CA GLY A 31 -30.92 11.85 0.03
C GLY A 31 -30.07 13.08 -0.34
N ARG A 32 -30.16 14.14 0.46
CA ARG A 32 -29.52 15.43 0.18
C ARG A 32 -28.00 15.29 0.16
N ARG A 33 -27.41 14.54 1.12
CA ARG A 33 -25.97 14.28 1.19
C ARG A 33 -25.47 13.59 -0.05
N TRP A 34 -26.13 12.51 -0.47
CA TRP A 34 -25.80 11.78 -1.68
C TRP A 34 -25.88 12.66 -2.92
N ARG A 35 -27.01 13.38 -3.09
CA ARG A 35 -27.16 14.31 -4.21
C ARG A 35 -26.07 15.36 -4.21
N THR A 36 -25.77 16.00 -3.08
CA THR A 36 -24.69 17.00 -2.97
C THR A 36 -23.34 16.41 -3.32
N THR A 37 -23.02 15.20 -2.82
CA THR A 37 -21.76 14.52 -3.13
C THR A 37 -21.64 14.21 -4.62
N VAL A 38 -22.71 13.74 -5.27
CA VAL A 38 -22.70 13.44 -6.71
C VAL A 38 -22.69 14.72 -7.55
N THR A 39 -23.50 15.71 -7.21
CA THR A 39 -23.61 16.96 -8.00
C THR A 39 -22.37 17.84 -7.91
N LEU A 40 -21.62 17.79 -6.82
CA LEU A 40 -20.36 18.54 -6.68
C LEU A 40 -19.13 17.66 -7.03
N GLY A 41 -19.15 16.39 -6.65
CA GLY A 41 -18.01 15.50 -6.87
C GLY A 41 -17.85 15.05 -8.32
N LEU A 42 -18.95 14.68 -9.00
CA LEU A 42 -18.87 14.21 -10.38
C LEU A 42 -18.36 15.27 -11.36
N PRO A 43 -18.86 16.53 -11.36
CA PRO A 43 -18.31 17.58 -12.21
C PRO A 43 -16.84 17.89 -11.90
N LEU A 44 -16.44 17.85 -10.63
CA LEU A 44 -15.05 18.05 -10.24
C LEU A 44 -14.16 16.94 -10.81
N VAL A 45 -14.58 15.67 -10.71
CA VAL A 45 -13.85 14.53 -11.28
C VAL A 45 -13.76 14.66 -12.80
N LEU A 46 -14.86 15.01 -13.47
CA LEU A 46 -14.87 15.22 -14.92
C LEU A 46 -13.97 16.37 -15.34
N LEU A 47 -13.95 17.46 -14.59
CA LEU A 47 -13.07 18.59 -14.83
C LEU A 47 -11.59 18.20 -14.67
N LEU A 48 -11.26 17.45 -13.60
CA LEU A 48 -9.90 16.93 -13.38
C LEU A 48 -9.47 15.96 -14.48
N LEU A 49 -10.37 15.08 -14.92
CA LEU A 49 -10.11 14.18 -16.05
C LEU A 49 -9.89 14.96 -17.36
N ALA A 50 -10.73 15.94 -17.64
CA ALA A 50 -10.57 16.80 -18.82
C ALA A 50 -9.25 17.59 -18.77
N ALA A 51 -8.88 18.14 -17.61
CA ALA A 51 -7.61 18.84 -17.41
C ALA A 51 -6.42 17.89 -17.56
N ALA A 52 -6.50 16.68 -17.03
CA ALA A 52 -5.47 15.65 -17.17
C ALA A 52 -5.32 15.21 -18.65
N THR A 53 -6.44 15.01 -19.35
CA THR A 53 -6.44 14.65 -20.79
C THR A 53 -5.82 15.77 -21.65
N TYR A 54 -6.23 17.02 -21.41
CA TYR A 54 -5.66 18.18 -22.11
C TYR A 54 -4.17 18.34 -21.79
N GLY A 55 -3.79 18.26 -20.53
CA GLY A 55 -2.38 18.32 -20.12
C GLY A 55 -1.56 17.19 -20.75
N GLY A 56 -2.09 15.96 -20.74
CA GLY A 56 -1.48 14.82 -21.39
C GLY A 56 -1.24 15.08 -22.89
N PHE A 57 -2.26 15.53 -23.60
CA PHE A 57 -2.13 15.87 -25.02
C PHE A 57 -1.03 16.92 -25.27
N ARG A 58 -0.97 17.99 -24.50
CA ARG A 58 0.05 19.05 -24.63
C ARG A 58 1.46 18.57 -24.28
N ILE A 59 1.59 17.63 -23.37
CA ILE A 59 2.88 17.03 -23.00
C ILE A 59 3.39 16.11 -24.10
N THR A 60 2.52 15.37 -24.78
CA THR A 60 2.87 14.45 -25.86
C THR A 60 3.10 15.15 -27.21
N GLU A 61 2.75 16.44 -27.33
CA GLU A 61 3.00 17.24 -28.52
C GLU A 61 4.52 17.51 -28.70
N ALA A 62 5.09 17.13 -29.83
CA ALA A 62 6.51 17.34 -30.11
C ALA A 62 6.87 18.83 -30.07
N PRO A 63 7.90 19.26 -29.32
CA PRO A 63 8.24 20.68 -29.18
C PRO A 63 8.78 21.31 -30.46
N SER A 64 9.26 20.52 -31.43
CA SER A 64 9.86 20.96 -32.68
C SER A 64 9.58 19.91 -33.76
N ALA A 65 8.37 19.91 -34.30
CA ALA A 65 8.17 19.18 -35.56
C ALA A 65 8.89 19.93 -36.69
N PRO A 66 9.66 19.26 -37.53
CA PRO A 66 10.19 19.92 -38.76
C PRO A 66 9.01 20.40 -39.61
N PRO A 67 9.19 21.47 -40.41
CA PRO A 67 8.17 21.93 -41.36
C PRO A 67 7.83 20.77 -42.27
N HIS A 68 6.54 20.46 -42.37
CA HIS A 68 5.99 19.28 -43.03
C HIS A 68 6.37 19.18 -44.49
N GLY A 69 7.28 18.27 -44.85
CA GLY A 69 7.28 17.61 -46.11
C GLY A 69 6.09 16.64 -46.22
N ARG A 70 5.80 16.10 -47.37
CA ARG A 70 4.76 15.07 -47.58
C ARG A 70 4.91 13.99 -46.53
N ALA A 71 3.85 13.75 -45.75
CA ALA A 71 3.86 12.67 -44.74
C ALA A 71 3.98 11.34 -45.48
N VAL A 72 5.18 10.78 -45.51
CA VAL A 72 5.44 9.41 -45.93
C VAL A 72 5.20 8.56 -44.70
N ALA A 73 4.39 7.51 -44.78
CA ALA A 73 4.20 6.60 -43.72
C ALA A 73 5.48 5.79 -43.49
N ILE A 74 5.89 5.63 -42.25
CA ILE A 74 7.10 4.85 -41.91
C ILE A 74 6.95 3.40 -42.39
N GLU A 75 5.72 2.88 -42.31
CA GLU A 75 5.35 1.54 -42.76
C GLU A 75 5.60 1.33 -44.27
N ASP A 76 5.58 2.38 -45.04
CA ASP A 76 5.88 2.34 -46.51
C ASP A 76 7.39 2.23 -46.79
N ILE A 77 8.24 2.56 -45.81
CA ILE A 77 9.70 2.59 -45.92
C ILE A 77 10.33 1.41 -45.23
N ALA A 78 9.83 1.09 -44.01
CA ALA A 78 10.35 -0.01 -43.24
C ALA A 78 9.81 -1.33 -43.82
N PRO A 79 10.65 -2.18 -44.44
CA PRO A 79 10.20 -3.50 -44.84
C PRO A 79 9.65 -4.25 -43.64
N ALA A 80 8.65 -5.09 -43.86
CA ALA A 80 8.14 -5.97 -42.86
C ALA A 80 9.32 -6.69 -42.18
N ALA A 81 9.41 -6.58 -40.87
CA ALA A 81 10.59 -6.97 -40.09
C ALA A 81 11.14 -8.33 -40.53
N GLY A 82 12.28 -8.34 -41.17
CA GLY A 82 13.08 -9.52 -41.48
C GLY A 82 13.14 -9.94 -42.95
N GLU A 83 12.33 -9.40 -43.86
CA GLU A 83 12.34 -9.92 -45.24
C GLU A 83 13.38 -9.24 -46.18
N HIS A 84 13.66 -7.94 -46.03
CA HIS A 84 14.71 -7.24 -46.79
C HIS A 84 15.34 -6.09 -45.98
N PRO A 85 16.49 -6.34 -45.31
CA PRO A 85 17.20 -5.31 -44.58
C PRO A 85 17.67 -4.19 -45.48
N LEU A 86 17.54 -2.93 -45.07
CA LEU A 86 18.04 -1.78 -45.83
C LEU A 86 19.55 -1.86 -45.95
N GLU A 87 20.06 -1.58 -47.15
CA GLU A 87 21.50 -1.54 -47.40
C GLU A 87 22.15 -0.35 -46.68
N VAL A 88 23.35 -0.57 -46.13
CA VAL A 88 24.12 0.44 -45.39
C VAL A 88 25.27 0.92 -46.29
N ILE A 89 25.27 2.19 -46.66
CA ILE A 89 26.27 2.82 -47.52
C ILE A 89 27.07 3.89 -46.77
N GLY A 90 28.28 4.20 -47.29
CA GLY A 90 29.12 5.25 -46.75
C GLY A 90 29.86 4.89 -45.45
N ASP A 91 30.50 5.87 -44.85
CA ASP A 91 31.33 5.74 -43.65
C ASP A 91 31.19 6.98 -42.76
N GLY A 92 31.22 6.76 -41.42
CA GLY A 92 31.14 7.82 -40.43
C GLY A 92 30.19 7.52 -39.29
N PRO A 93 30.23 8.35 -38.22
CA PRO A 93 29.49 8.13 -36.98
C PRO A 93 28.07 8.74 -36.96
N MET A 94 27.55 9.16 -38.09
CA MET A 94 26.19 9.65 -38.22
C MET A 94 25.36 8.70 -39.09
N LEU A 95 24.07 8.59 -38.80
CA LEU A 95 23.14 7.71 -39.50
C LEU A 95 21.96 8.52 -40.04
N ARG A 96 21.48 8.17 -41.22
CA ARG A 96 20.20 8.62 -41.78
C ARG A 96 19.69 7.66 -42.85
N VAL A 97 18.38 7.60 -43.01
CA VAL A 97 17.73 6.90 -44.11
C VAL A 97 17.59 7.90 -45.25
N LEU A 98 17.92 7.48 -46.44
CA LEU A 98 17.73 8.24 -47.68
C LEU A 98 16.88 7.44 -48.66
N ARG A 99 16.04 8.14 -49.40
CA ARG A 99 15.41 7.63 -50.62
C ARG A 99 16.30 7.93 -51.80
N ILE A 100 16.67 6.91 -52.59
CA ILE A 100 17.48 7.10 -53.78
C ILE A 100 16.61 7.67 -54.92
N ASP A 101 17.11 8.69 -55.59
CA ASP A 101 16.40 9.27 -56.73
C ASP A 101 16.58 8.33 -57.97
N ARG A 102 15.48 7.77 -58.48
CA ARG A 102 15.50 6.82 -59.60
C ARG A 102 16.04 7.40 -60.90
N HIS A 103 15.97 8.72 -61.08
CA HIS A 103 16.43 9.40 -62.28
C HIS A 103 17.87 9.91 -62.12
N GLU A 104 18.27 10.25 -60.94
CA GLU A 104 19.59 10.73 -60.61
C GLU A 104 20.17 9.91 -59.45
N LYS A 105 20.67 8.69 -59.75
CA LYS A 105 21.20 7.75 -58.74
C LYS A 105 22.29 8.32 -57.82
N THR A 106 22.88 9.46 -58.21
CA THR A 106 23.90 10.19 -57.42
C THR A 106 23.28 11.09 -56.34
N VAL A 107 21.95 11.12 -56.20
CA VAL A 107 21.22 11.94 -55.22
C VAL A 107 20.33 11.10 -54.38
N GLY A 108 20.58 11.10 -53.05
CA GLY A 108 19.65 10.62 -52.05
C GLY A 108 18.81 11.77 -51.52
N ARG A 109 17.58 11.50 -51.09
CA ARG A 109 16.69 12.48 -50.46
C ARG A 109 16.24 11.98 -49.08
N ASP A 110 16.27 12.87 -48.09
CA ASP A 110 15.63 12.62 -46.82
C ASP A 110 14.11 12.41 -47.02
N PRO A 111 13.53 11.28 -46.60
CA PRO A 111 12.14 10.98 -46.90
C PRO A 111 11.13 11.90 -46.20
N PHE A 112 11.53 12.58 -45.12
CA PHE A 112 10.65 13.45 -44.33
C PHE A 112 10.80 14.93 -44.68
N THR A 113 12.04 15.39 -44.93
CA THR A 113 12.32 16.79 -45.23
C THR A 113 12.44 17.09 -46.74
N GLY A 114 12.69 16.06 -47.55
CA GLY A 114 12.97 16.20 -48.97
C GLY A 114 14.36 16.75 -49.27
N GLU A 115 15.20 16.99 -48.27
CA GLU A 115 16.58 17.50 -48.43
C GLU A 115 17.39 16.57 -49.31
N ALA A 116 17.99 17.14 -50.37
CA ALA A 116 18.80 16.42 -51.34
C ALA A 116 20.23 16.27 -50.82
N VAL A 117 20.76 15.08 -50.90
CA VAL A 117 22.12 14.72 -50.52
C VAL A 117 22.82 14.13 -51.73
N ARG A 118 23.98 14.69 -52.11
CA ARG A 118 24.80 14.10 -53.14
C ARG A 118 25.60 12.93 -52.61
N LEU A 119 25.49 11.78 -53.26
CA LEU A 119 26.22 10.58 -52.94
C LEU A 119 27.60 10.58 -53.59
N THR A 120 28.59 9.98 -52.97
CA THR A 120 29.89 9.70 -53.57
C THR A 120 29.78 8.59 -54.62
N ALA A 121 30.81 8.40 -55.45
CA ALA A 121 30.83 7.32 -56.41
C ALA A 121 30.71 5.93 -55.79
N ASP A 122 31.40 5.73 -54.67
CA ASP A 122 31.37 4.49 -53.91
C ASP A 122 29.99 4.23 -53.27
N GLU A 123 29.38 5.24 -52.69
CA GLU A 123 28.00 5.16 -52.15
C GLU A 123 26.95 4.91 -53.24
N THR A 124 27.12 5.51 -54.40
CA THR A 124 26.24 5.27 -55.55
C THR A 124 26.36 3.85 -56.08
N SER A 125 27.59 3.32 -56.11
CA SER A 125 27.84 1.95 -56.55
C SER A 125 27.32 0.91 -55.54
N ALA A 126 27.38 1.23 -54.26
CA ALA A 126 26.87 0.36 -53.17
C ALA A 126 25.34 0.43 -53.05
N ALA A 127 24.72 1.53 -53.45
CA ALA A 127 23.25 1.73 -53.34
C ALA A 127 22.43 0.96 -54.39
N ASP A 128 22.93 -0.04 -55.01
CA ASP A 128 22.37 -0.82 -56.11
C ASP A 128 20.89 -0.53 -56.43
N ASP A 129 19.97 -1.39 -56.58
CA ASP A 129 18.59 -1.07 -57.00
C ASP A 129 17.62 -0.74 -55.83
N ASP A 130 18.11 -0.56 -54.62
CA ASP A 130 17.28 -0.28 -53.43
C ASP A 130 16.66 1.12 -53.46
N GLU A 131 15.34 1.23 -53.25
CA GLU A 131 14.65 2.52 -53.20
C GLU A 131 15.05 3.34 -51.95
N TYR A 132 15.43 2.68 -50.83
CA TYR A 132 15.86 3.28 -49.58
C TYR A 132 17.14 2.63 -49.07
N VAL A 133 18.06 3.46 -48.56
CA VAL A 133 19.33 3.05 -47.99
C VAL A 133 19.57 3.73 -46.64
N ILE A 134 20.40 3.14 -45.78
CA ILE A 134 20.92 3.79 -44.56
C ILE A 134 22.29 4.35 -44.87
N GLN A 135 22.45 5.68 -44.91
CA GLN A 135 23.75 6.27 -45.09
C GLN A 135 24.48 6.50 -43.76
N ARG A 136 25.71 6.03 -43.69
CA ARG A 136 26.71 6.46 -42.69
C ARG A 136 27.44 7.66 -43.22
N TYR A 137 27.60 8.73 -42.42
CA TYR A 137 28.25 9.96 -42.86
C TYR A 137 28.83 10.75 -41.69
N GLY A 138 29.52 11.86 -41.91
CA GLY A 138 29.65 12.88 -40.89
C GLY A 138 30.98 13.59 -40.73
N TYR A 139 32.14 13.07 -41.12
CA TYR A 139 33.34 13.83 -40.87
C TYR A 139 33.57 14.89 -41.98
N ALA A 140 33.92 16.12 -41.54
CA ALA A 140 34.31 17.16 -42.48
C ALA A 140 35.62 16.76 -43.19
N ALA A 141 35.66 17.02 -44.50
CA ALA A 141 36.87 16.80 -45.28
C ALA A 141 38.04 17.60 -44.70
N GLY A 142 39.16 16.93 -44.41
CA GLY A 142 40.36 17.53 -43.89
C GLY A 142 40.50 17.60 -42.36
N ALA A 143 39.42 17.29 -41.60
CA ALA A 143 39.55 17.15 -40.13
C ALA A 143 40.32 15.88 -39.80
N LYS A 144 41.44 15.99 -39.04
CA LYS A 144 42.29 14.86 -38.69
C LYS A 144 42.75 14.97 -37.24
N ARG A 145 42.92 13.80 -36.58
CA ARG A 145 43.41 13.66 -35.20
C ARG A 145 42.50 14.33 -34.15
N THR A 146 41.21 14.20 -34.34
CA THR A 146 40.22 14.66 -33.36
C THR A 146 39.51 13.45 -32.77
N ILE A 147 39.34 13.45 -31.45
CA ILE A 147 38.64 12.39 -30.74
C ILE A 147 37.45 12.99 -29.97
N SER A 148 36.27 12.39 -30.12
CA SER A 148 35.09 12.70 -29.34
C SER A 148 34.82 11.55 -28.36
N LEU A 149 34.86 11.85 -27.08
CA LEU A 149 34.43 10.93 -26.05
C LEU A 149 32.91 11.03 -25.90
N THR A 150 32.22 9.90 -25.96
CA THR A 150 30.77 9.86 -25.81
C THR A 150 30.36 8.85 -24.74
N PHE A 151 29.38 9.22 -23.92
CA PHE A 151 28.90 8.42 -22.80
C PHE A 151 27.40 8.27 -22.89
N ASP A 152 26.91 7.03 -22.75
CA ASP A 152 25.50 6.68 -22.86
C ASP A 152 24.93 6.23 -21.50
N ASP A 153 23.60 6.11 -21.40
CA ASP A 153 22.80 5.59 -20.29
C ASP A 153 22.75 6.48 -19.02
N GLY A 154 23.60 7.49 -18.92
CA GLY A 154 23.69 8.35 -17.74
C GLY A 154 22.51 9.33 -17.57
N PRO A 155 22.55 10.11 -16.48
CA PRO A 155 23.62 10.18 -15.48
C PRO A 155 23.50 9.13 -14.37
N HIS A 156 24.61 8.64 -13.87
CA HIS A 156 24.65 7.77 -12.70
C HIS A 156 25.16 8.52 -11.45
N PRO A 157 24.55 8.38 -10.28
CA PRO A 157 24.83 9.20 -9.09
C PRO A 157 26.26 9.08 -8.56
N ILE A 158 26.96 7.99 -8.84
CA ILE A 158 28.34 7.75 -8.42
C ILE A 158 29.31 7.97 -9.58
N THR A 159 29.07 7.33 -10.72
CA THR A 159 30.03 7.33 -11.85
C THR A 159 30.14 8.68 -12.51
N THR A 160 29.01 9.31 -12.86
CA THR A 160 29.00 10.56 -13.61
C THR A 160 29.74 11.70 -12.88
N PRO A 161 29.59 11.93 -11.57
CA PRO A 161 30.38 12.93 -10.85
C PRO A 161 31.89 12.70 -10.93
N HIS A 162 32.35 11.46 -10.73
CA HIS A 162 33.77 11.12 -10.79
C HIS A 162 34.34 11.29 -12.22
N LEU A 163 33.55 10.90 -13.23
CA LEU A 163 33.90 11.10 -14.63
C LEU A 163 34.05 12.59 -14.95
N LEU A 164 33.11 13.42 -14.51
CA LEU A 164 33.18 14.87 -14.70
C LEU A 164 34.40 15.50 -14.01
N ASP A 165 34.74 15.02 -12.83
CA ASP A 165 35.95 15.48 -12.13
C ASP A 165 37.22 15.18 -12.95
N VAL A 166 37.31 13.98 -13.55
CA VAL A 166 38.41 13.61 -14.46
C VAL A 166 38.44 14.49 -15.71
N LEU A 167 37.27 14.62 -16.40
CA LEU A 167 37.16 15.41 -17.61
C LEU A 167 37.49 16.89 -17.38
N SER A 168 37.05 17.43 -16.25
CA SER A 168 37.36 18.82 -15.84
C SER A 168 38.85 19.04 -15.54
N ALA A 169 39.48 18.12 -14.76
CA ALA A 169 40.91 18.18 -14.44
C ALA A 169 41.78 18.18 -15.69
N ASP A 170 41.39 17.36 -16.68
CA ASP A 170 42.06 17.22 -17.96
C ASP A 170 41.61 18.22 -19.03
N ARG A 171 40.59 19.06 -18.76
CA ARG A 171 39.98 19.99 -19.71
C ARG A 171 39.52 19.29 -20.99
N VAL A 172 38.91 18.15 -20.87
CA VAL A 172 38.45 17.33 -21.97
C VAL A 172 36.93 17.52 -22.12
N PRO A 173 36.45 18.13 -23.22
CA PRO A 173 35.03 18.17 -23.51
C PRO A 173 34.54 16.82 -23.99
N ALA A 174 33.29 16.45 -23.66
CA ALA A 174 32.66 15.20 -24.03
C ALA A 174 31.21 15.39 -24.44
N THR A 175 30.59 14.34 -24.96
CA THR A 175 29.17 14.31 -25.31
C THR A 175 28.47 13.21 -24.50
N PHE A 176 27.35 13.53 -23.86
CA PHE A 176 26.56 12.61 -23.07
C PHE A 176 25.20 12.39 -23.71
N PHE A 177 24.88 11.15 -24.01
CA PHE A 177 23.54 10.76 -24.47
C PHE A 177 22.73 10.27 -23.27
N VAL A 178 21.81 11.08 -22.84
CA VAL A 178 21.18 10.99 -21.54
C VAL A 178 19.82 10.29 -21.63
N THR A 179 19.60 9.33 -20.73
CA THR A 179 18.31 8.68 -20.55
C THR A 179 17.39 9.57 -19.71
N GLY A 180 16.22 9.89 -20.22
CA GLY A 180 15.33 10.89 -19.62
C GLY A 180 14.83 10.52 -18.23
N SER A 181 14.49 9.24 -17.98
CA SER A 181 14.02 8.74 -16.68
C SER A 181 15.10 8.85 -15.58
N VAL A 182 16.38 8.74 -15.97
CA VAL A 182 17.51 8.90 -15.06
C VAL A 182 17.86 10.37 -14.86
N ALA A 183 17.72 11.18 -15.91
CA ALA A 183 17.91 12.64 -15.85
C ALA A 183 17.03 13.32 -14.80
N VAL A 184 15.77 12.88 -14.66
CA VAL A 184 14.85 13.45 -13.65
C VAL A 184 15.14 12.95 -12.24
N GLN A 185 15.89 11.86 -12.09
CA GLN A 185 16.35 11.37 -10.79
C GLN A 185 17.55 12.18 -10.29
N HIS A 186 18.42 12.66 -11.22
CA HIS A 186 19.64 13.37 -10.92
C HIS A 186 19.76 14.68 -11.71
N PRO A 187 18.80 15.62 -11.58
CA PRO A 187 18.74 16.85 -12.35
C PRO A 187 19.93 17.77 -12.10
N GLU A 188 20.59 17.68 -10.97
CA GLU A 188 21.80 18.42 -10.65
C GLU A 188 22.98 18.02 -11.52
N LEU A 189 23.10 16.74 -11.88
CA LEU A 189 24.16 16.23 -12.77
C LEU A 189 23.94 16.72 -14.22
N ILE A 190 22.72 16.72 -14.71
CA ILE A 190 22.39 17.28 -16.04
C ILE A 190 22.76 18.77 -16.10
N ARG A 191 22.44 19.53 -15.06
CA ARG A 191 22.84 20.95 -14.99
C ARG A 191 24.35 21.12 -14.90
N ARG A 192 25.06 20.20 -14.23
CA ARG A 192 26.52 20.19 -14.13
C ARG A 192 27.12 19.94 -15.51
N LEU A 193 26.68 18.91 -16.25
CA LEU A 193 27.08 18.63 -17.64
C LEU A 193 26.96 19.88 -18.53
N ALA A 194 25.81 20.55 -18.46
CA ALA A 194 25.56 21.74 -19.27
C ALA A 194 26.46 22.94 -18.88
N ARG A 195 26.75 23.13 -17.57
CA ARG A 195 27.62 24.22 -17.11
C ARG A 195 29.09 24.01 -17.43
N GLU A 196 29.58 22.77 -17.38
CA GLU A 196 30.96 22.41 -17.70
C GLU A 196 31.24 22.37 -19.20
N GLY A 197 30.22 22.64 -20.05
CA GLY A 197 30.40 22.81 -21.48
C GLY A 197 30.34 21.50 -22.28
N HIS A 198 29.91 20.41 -21.66
CA HIS A 198 29.68 19.13 -22.34
C HIS A 198 28.45 19.23 -23.25
N ALA A 199 28.48 18.50 -24.36
CA ALA A 199 27.31 18.35 -25.22
C ALA A 199 26.36 17.30 -24.64
N ILE A 200 25.05 17.55 -24.79
CA ILE A 200 24.03 16.66 -24.30
C ILE A 200 23.12 16.25 -25.47
N GLY A 201 22.99 14.95 -25.69
CA GLY A 201 22.08 14.30 -26.61
C GLY A 201 20.97 13.54 -25.92
N ASN A 202 19.96 13.16 -26.66
CA ASN A 202 18.85 12.34 -26.23
C ASN A 202 19.20 10.86 -26.39
N HIS A 203 18.88 10.02 -25.37
CA HIS A 203 19.07 8.55 -25.39
C HIS A 203 17.79 7.80 -25.02
N SER A 204 16.64 8.28 -25.45
CA SER A 204 15.30 7.85 -25.09
C SER A 204 14.93 8.10 -23.61
N LEU A 205 13.67 7.85 -23.24
CA LEU A 205 13.17 8.08 -21.88
C LEU A 205 13.57 6.95 -20.93
N THR A 206 13.37 5.70 -21.38
CA THR A 206 13.54 4.50 -20.53
C THR A 206 14.58 3.53 -21.10
N HIS A 207 15.44 3.97 -22.04
CA HIS A 207 16.36 3.12 -22.77
C HIS A 207 15.64 2.00 -23.54
N ALA A 208 14.44 2.30 -24.07
CA ALA A 208 13.66 1.33 -24.83
C ALA A 208 14.24 1.11 -26.23
N ASP A 209 14.18 -0.13 -26.72
CA ASP A 209 14.46 -0.41 -28.13
C ASP A 209 13.33 0.17 -29.00
N LEU A 210 13.68 1.19 -29.80
CA LEU A 210 12.71 1.88 -30.64
C LEU A 210 12.23 1.01 -31.81
N ASN A 211 12.85 -0.11 -32.11
CA ASN A 211 12.40 -1.05 -33.13
C ASN A 211 11.24 -1.93 -32.60
N ASP A 212 11.30 -2.33 -31.35
CA ASP A 212 10.36 -3.29 -30.74
C ASP A 212 9.11 -2.64 -30.16
N VAL A 213 9.19 -1.36 -29.79
CA VAL A 213 8.03 -0.65 -29.21
C VAL A 213 7.12 -0.06 -30.29
N GLY A 214 5.81 0.10 -29.98
CA GLY A 214 4.88 0.73 -30.93
C GLY A 214 5.20 2.19 -31.23
N SER A 215 4.73 2.72 -32.38
CA SER A 215 5.02 4.08 -32.88
C SER A 215 4.71 5.18 -31.84
N PHE A 216 3.58 5.09 -31.15
CA PHE A 216 3.23 6.04 -30.09
C PHE A 216 4.26 6.03 -28.95
N ARG A 217 4.66 4.85 -28.47
CA ARG A 217 5.64 4.74 -27.40
C ARG A 217 7.01 5.23 -27.83
N SER A 218 7.47 4.89 -29.05
CA SER A 218 8.72 5.41 -29.60
C SER A 218 8.76 6.94 -29.62
N ARG A 219 7.65 7.55 -30.04
CA ARG A 219 7.51 9.01 -30.03
C ARG A 219 7.63 9.57 -28.61
N GLU A 220 6.93 8.98 -27.65
CA GLU A 220 6.99 9.43 -26.25
C GLU A 220 8.39 9.28 -25.64
N GLU A 221 9.08 8.19 -25.93
CA GLU A 221 10.48 7.98 -25.51
C GLU A 221 11.39 9.14 -25.92
N LEU A 222 11.19 9.68 -27.11
CA LEU A 222 12.00 10.77 -27.65
C LEU A 222 11.53 12.15 -27.17
N VAL A 223 10.23 12.41 -27.27
CA VAL A 223 9.63 13.72 -26.97
C VAL A 223 9.72 14.07 -25.49
N GLN A 224 9.43 13.08 -24.60
CA GLN A 224 9.50 13.34 -23.17
C GLN A 224 10.94 13.64 -22.71
N THR A 225 11.93 12.93 -23.26
CA THR A 225 13.34 13.19 -22.96
C THR A 225 13.77 14.57 -23.45
N ASP A 226 13.40 15.00 -24.67
CA ASP A 226 13.69 16.35 -25.15
C ASP A 226 13.10 17.42 -24.22
N ARG A 227 11.82 17.28 -23.82
CA ARG A 227 11.19 18.20 -22.87
C ARG A 227 11.91 18.24 -21.52
N ILE A 228 12.33 17.10 -21.01
CA ILE A 228 13.11 17.01 -19.76
C ILE A 228 14.44 17.75 -19.91
N LEU A 229 15.19 17.48 -20.97
CA LEU A 229 16.47 18.15 -21.24
C LEU A 229 16.30 19.65 -21.42
N ARG A 230 15.28 20.11 -22.14
CA ARG A 230 14.91 21.53 -22.28
C ARG A 230 14.66 22.19 -20.93
N ALA A 231 13.85 21.54 -20.08
CA ALA A 231 13.53 22.08 -18.75
C ALA A 231 14.76 22.17 -17.85
N LEU A 232 15.67 21.19 -17.91
CA LEU A 232 16.83 21.09 -17.01
C LEU A 232 18.01 21.96 -17.46
N THR A 233 18.19 22.15 -18.77
CA THR A 233 19.40 22.81 -19.33
C THR A 233 19.11 24.17 -19.99
N SER A 234 17.85 24.52 -20.27
CA SER A 234 17.45 25.63 -21.13
C SER A 234 18.03 25.51 -22.54
N ARG A 235 18.26 24.29 -23.00
CA ARG A 235 18.79 23.97 -24.32
C ARG A 235 17.91 22.94 -24.99
N ALA A 236 17.63 23.11 -26.29
CA ALA A 236 17.05 22.10 -27.15
C ALA A 236 18.17 21.33 -27.85
N THR A 237 18.06 20.04 -28.03
CA THR A 237 18.98 19.21 -28.77
C THR A 237 18.26 18.43 -29.87
N THR A 238 18.87 18.31 -31.02
CA THR A 238 18.45 17.38 -32.08
C THR A 238 19.40 16.18 -32.19
N SER A 239 20.45 16.13 -31.37
CA SER A 239 21.36 14.99 -31.32
C SER A 239 20.69 13.84 -30.57
N PHE A 240 20.64 12.68 -31.17
CA PHE A 240 20.05 11.46 -30.62
C PHE A 240 20.98 10.27 -30.89
N ARG A 241 21.12 9.39 -29.90
CA ARG A 241 21.71 8.06 -30.09
C ARG A 241 20.68 7.00 -29.76
N LEU A 242 20.59 6.01 -30.65
CA LEU A 242 19.65 4.92 -30.51
C LEU A 242 20.13 3.96 -29.43
N PRO A 243 19.30 3.60 -28.45
CA PRO A 243 19.56 2.46 -27.55
C PRO A 243 19.80 1.17 -28.36
N TYR A 244 20.75 0.36 -27.94
CA TYR A 244 21.12 -0.90 -28.61
C TYR A 244 21.60 -0.71 -30.05
N GLY A 245 22.12 0.46 -30.41
CA GLY A 245 22.69 0.74 -31.71
C GLY A 245 24.00 -0.03 -31.96
N GLY A 246 24.19 -0.56 -33.15
CA GLY A 246 25.40 -1.26 -33.53
C GLY A 246 26.30 -0.50 -34.52
N THR A 247 27.46 -1.07 -34.84
CA THR A 247 28.42 -0.53 -35.81
C THR A 247 28.48 -1.33 -37.10
N THR A 248 28.15 -2.61 -37.08
CA THR A 248 28.15 -3.43 -38.28
C THR A 248 26.96 -3.09 -39.18
N SER A 249 27.09 -3.31 -40.50
CA SER A 249 26.00 -3.06 -41.44
C SER A 249 24.73 -3.86 -41.07
N GLU A 250 24.88 -5.09 -40.60
CA GLU A 250 23.76 -5.93 -40.17
C GLU A 250 23.03 -5.35 -38.93
N GLU A 251 23.78 -4.92 -37.94
CA GLU A 251 23.18 -4.30 -36.71
C GLU A 251 22.50 -2.99 -37.01
N VAL A 252 23.12 -2.12 -37.86
CA VAL A 252 22.58 -0.84 -38.27
C VAL A 252 21.29 -1.05 -39.08
N SER A 253 21.29 -2.05 -39.98
CA SER A 253 20.12 -2.38 -40.80
C SER A 253 18.94 -2.86 -39.95
N LYS A 254 19.18 -3.69 -38.94
CA LYS A 254 18.16 -4.12 -37.95
C LYS A 254 17.52 -2.95 -37.20
N ASN A 255 18.21 -1.85 -37.09
CA ASN A 255 17.76 -0.62 -36.40
C ASN A 255 17.04 0.38 -37.33
N ALA A 256 16.74 0.03 -38.60
CA ALA A 256 16.14 0.90 -39.57
C ALA A 256 14.86 1.62 -39.13
N LEU A 257 13.96 0.90 -38.45
CA LEU A 257 12.71 1.46 -37.94
C LEU A 257 12.95 2.50 -36.84
N GLY A 258 13.86 2.24 -35.90
CA GLY A 258 14.26 3.18 -34.85
C GLY A 258 14.90 4.45 -35.44
N ILE A 259 15.73 4.30 -36.47
CA ILE A 259 16.35 5.42 -37.24
C ILE A 259 15.25 6.28 -37.88
N LEU A 260 14.33 5.66 -38.62
CA LEU A 260 13.23 6.36 -39.26
C LEU A 260 12.34 7.12 -38.28
N ARG A 261 11.97 6.51 -37.15
CA ARG A 261 11.15 7.12 -36.11
C ARG A 261 11.81 8.37 -35.52
N ALA A 262 13.10 8.32 -35.27
CA ALA A 262 13.84 9.46 -34.76
C ALA A 262 14.02 10.55 -35.82
N GLN A 263 14.34 10.17 -37.06
CA GLN A 263 14.50 11.09 -38.20
C GLN A 263 13.19 11.81 -38.51
N GLN A 264 12.04 11.13 -38.45
CA GLN A 264 10.72 11.73 -38.64
C GLN A 264 10.44 12.87 -37.65
N LEU A 265 10.98 12.78 -36.42
CA LEU A 265 10.87 13.80 -35.37
C LEU A 265 11.95 14.89 -35.49
N GLY A 266 12.80 14.85 -36.53
CA GLY A 266 13.86 15.83 -36.81
C GLY A 266 15.15 15.59 -36.02
N TYR A 267 15.31 14.40 -35.41
CA TYR A 267 16.58 14.04 -34.78
C TYR A 267 17.64 13.69 -35.81
N ARG A 268 18.88 14.01 -35.44
CA ARG A 268 20.10 13.60 -36.16
C ARG A 268 20.76 12.47 -35.36
N LEU A 269 20.81 11.29 -35.93
CA LEU A 269 21.27 10.10 -35.27
C LEU A 269 22.77 10.02 -35.23
N SER A 270 23.29 9.89 -34.06
CA SER A 270 24.71 9.72 -33.71
C SER A 270 25.00 8.24 -33.42
N SER A 271 26.01 7.70 -34.13
CA SER A 271 26.61 6.41 -33.85
C SER A 271 28.03 6.60 -33.32
N TYR A 272 28.92 5.66 -33.56
CA TYR A 272 30.33 5.68 -33.10
C TYR A 272 31.23 4.93 -34.09
N ASP A 273 32.53 5.15 -33.99
CA ASP A 273 33.53 4.43 -34.78
C ASP A 273 34.19 3.33 -33.97
N PHE A 274 34.24 3.51 -32.63
CA PHE A 274 34.86 2.56 -31.73
C PHE A 274 34.05 2.41 -30.47
N GLU A 275 33.75 1.18 -30.13
CA GLU A 275 33.10 0.77 -28.87
C GLU A 275 34.13 0.15 -27.93
N THR A 276 34.12 0.62 -26.70
CA THR A 276 35.01 0.11 -25.65
C THR A 276 34.53 -1.17 -25.01
N LEU A 277 33.25 -1.54 -25.18
CA LEU A 277 32.58 -2.63 -24.48
C LEU A 277 32.74 -2.54 -22.94
N ASP A 278 32.91 -1.33 -22.42
CA ASP A 278 33.14 -1.05 -21.00
C ASP A 278 32.01 -1.58 -20.11
N TRP A 279 30.81 -1.72 -20.63
CA TRP A 279 29.66 -2.30 -19.96
C TRP A 279 29.83 -3.78 -19.60
N THR A 280 30.78 -4.49 -20.20
CA THR A 280 31.09 -5.90 -19.90
C THR A 280 32.04 -6.05 -18.70
N TYR A 281 32.74 -4.98 -18.30
CA TYR A 281 33.86 -5.00 -17.35
C TYR A 281 33.52 -4.46 -15.95
N GLY A 282 32.31 -4.53 -15.45
CA GLY A 282 32.09 -3.82 -14.19
C GLY A 282 31.01 -4.30 -13.26
N SER A 283 30.18 -5.25 -13.64
CA SER A 283 28.93 -5.42 -12.90
C SER A 283 28.98 -6.33 -11.66
N HIS A 284 29.99 -7.20 -11.52
CA HIS A 284 29.99 -8.21 -10.44
C HIS A 284 31.36 -8.54 -9.85
N SER A 285 32.42 -7.86 -10.22
CA SER A 285 33.80 -8.14 -9.76
C SER A 285 34.27 -7.13 -8.73
N ALA A 286 34.78 -7.59 -7.61
CA ALA A 286 35.40 -6.77 -6.58
C ALA A 286 36.70 -6.07 -7.03
N LYS A 287 37.16 -6.31 -8.24
CA LYS A 287 38.32 -5.65 -8.87
C LYS A 287 37.87 -4.90 -10.10
N VAL A 288 38.07 -3.58 -10.07
CA VAL A 288 38.00 -2.72 -11.25
C VAL A 288 39.10 -3.13 -12.20
N ASP A 289 38.74 -3.57 -13.43
CA ASP A 289 39.75 -4.01 -14.41
C ASP A 289 39.70 -3.15 -15.67
N SER A 290 40.13 -1.92 -15.53
CA SER A 290 40.27 -0.97 -16.64
C SER A 290 41.31 -1.40 -17.66
N ALA A 291 42.24 -2.30 -17.27
CA ALA A 291 43.37 -2.73 -18.11
C ALA A 291 42.94 -3.52 -19.35
N HIS A 292 41.78 -4.21 -19.28
CA HIS A 292 41.29 -5.03 -20.39
C HIS A 292 40.39 -4.25 -21.35
N ILE A 293 39.96 -3.05 -21.04
CA ILE A 293 39.17 -2.21 -21.97
C ILE A 293 40.09 -1.83 -23.14
N PRO A 294 39.70 -2.13 -24.40
CA PRO A 294 40.57 -1.88 -25.54
C PRO A 294 40.75 -0.38 -25.84
N LEU A 295 41.87 0.02 -26.38
CA LEU A 295 42.10 1.37 -26.89
C LEU A 295 41.79 1.45 -28.40
N PRO A 296 41.23 2.57 -28.89
CA PRO A 296 41.05 2.79 -30.31
C PRO A 296 42.40 2.85 -31.05
N LYS A 297 42.36 2.56 -32.35
CA LYS A 297 43.57 2.73 -33.19
C LYS A 297 43.75 4.21 -33.51
N PHE A 298 44.91 4.75 -33.11
CA PHE A 298 45.33 6.13 -33.35
C PHE A 298 46.05 6.25 -34.71
N ASP A 299 45.33 6.07 -35.83
CA ASP A 299 45.90 6.05 -37.18
C ASP A 299 45.85 7.44 -37.88
N GLY A 300 45.45 8.48 -37.15
CA GLY A 300 45.38 9.84 -37.62
C GLY A 300 44.01 10.24 -38.17
N ARG A 301 43.01 9.32 -38.21
CA ARG A 301 41.61 9.65 -38.56
C ARG A 301 40.89 10.22 -37.31
N ASN A 302 39.77 10.89 -37.53
CA ASN A 302 38.88 11.28 -36.43
C ASN A 302 38.24 10.05 -35.82
N ILE A 303 37.97 10.07 -34.53
CA ILE A 303 37.39 8.93 -33.77
C ILE A 303 36.32 9.41 -32.85
N THR A 304 35.15 8.76 -32.92
CA THR A 304 34.07 8.86 -31.92
C THR A 304 34.04 7.58 -31.11
N VAL A 305 34.27 7.70 -29.80
CA VAL A 305 34.39 6.57 -28.86
C VAL A 305 33.12 6.44 -28.07
N LEU A 306 32.52 5.26 -28.08
CA LEU A 306 31.38 4.91 -27.22
C LEU A 306 31.86 4.31 -25.91
N MET A 307 31.34 4.87 -24.84
CA MET A 307 31.45 4.42 -23.43
C MET A 307 30.12 4.63 -22.74
N HIS A 308 30.03 4.18 -21.49
CA HIS A 308 28.81 4.30 -20.69
C HIS A 308 29.13 4.90 -19.32
N ASP A 309 28.34 5.90 -18.90
CA ASP A 309 28.40 6.45 -17.54
C ASP A 309 27.20 6.03 -16.66
N GLY A 310 26.25 5.29 -17.28
CA GLY A 310 25.07 4.73 -16.61
C GLY A 310 24.83 3.26 -16.94
N GLY A 311 23.61 2.78 -16.70
CA GLY A 311 23.15 1.42 -17.08
C GLY A 311 23.58 0.27 -16.15
N ALA A 312 24.55 0.46 -15.23
CA ALA A 312 24.94 -0.52 -14.21
C ALA A 312 25.32 0.15 -12.89
N ASP A 313 25.33 -0.64 -11.83
CA ASP A 313 25.54 -0.14 -10.46
C ASP A 313 26.94 0.45 -10.21
N ASN A 314 27.94 0.10 -11.01
CA ASN A 314 29.28 0.64 -10.87
C ASN A 314 30.05 0.63 -12.20
N ARG A 315 30.41 1.81 -12.69
CA ARG A 315 31.24 2.04 -13.89
C ARG A 315 32.62 2.60 -13.52
N ALA A 316 33.18 2.23 -12.38
CA ALA A 316 34.49 2.70 -11.96
C ALA A 316 35.58 2.33 -12.98
N ALA A 317 35.48 1.20 -13.66
CA ALA A 317 36.40 0.80 -14.73
C ALA A 317 36.44 1.78 -15.90
N THR A 318 35.26 2.32 -16.30
CA THR A 318 35.17 3.36 -17.33
C THR A 318 35.88 4.64 -16.90
N VAL A 319 35.70 5.08 -15.65
CA VAL A 319 36.35 6.29 -15.12
C VAL A 319 37.88 6.13 -15.09
N GLU A 320 38.38 4.99 -14.57
CA GLU A 320 39.82 4.69 -14.57
C GLU A 320 40.37 4.56 -15.98
N TYR A 321 39.67 3.88 -16.86
CA TYR A 321 40.07 3.76 -18.27
C TYR A 321 40.20 5.13 -18.96
N VAL A 322 39.25 6.02 -18.77
CA VAL A 322 39.29 7.38 -19.33
C VAL A 322 40.48 8.16 -18.79
N LYS A 323 40.63 8.12 -17.44
CA LYS A 323 41.70 8.88 -16.75
C LYS A 323 43.10 8.37 -17.05
N ASP A 324 43.33 7.06 -16.85
CA ASP A 324 44.66 6.52 -16.77
C ASP A 324 45.17 5.93 -18.09
N ARG A 325 44.26 5.71 -19.07
CA ARG A 325 44.61 5.08 -20.35
C ARG A 325 44.21 5.89 -21.58
N LEU A 326 42.92 6.21 -21.75
CA LEU A 326 42.41 6.76 -23.02
C LEU A 326 42.90 8.20 -23.23
N ILE A 327 42.76 9.08 -22.25
CA ILE A 327 43.21 10.49 -22.39
C ILE A 327 44.73 10.55 -22.58
N PRO A 328 45.57 9.87 -21.78
CA PRO A 328 47.03 9.87 -22.00
C PRO A 328 47.43 9.32 -23.38
N ALA A 329 46.86 8.21 -23.80
CA ALA A 329 47.20 7.58 -25.10
C ALA A 329 46.82 8.46 -26.28
N ALA A 330 45.59 9.05 -26.24
CA ALA A 330 45.15 9.95 -27.29
C ALA A 330 46.01 11.21 -27.42
N ARG A 331 46.42 11.82 -26.30
CA ARG A 331 47.35 12.94 -26.25
C ARG A 331 48.72 12.59 -26.79
N ALA A 332 49.28 11.44 -26.39
CA ALA A 332 50.57 10.95 -26.89
C ALA A 332 50.55 10.72 -28.41
N ALA A 333 49.41 10.31 -28.95
CA ALA A 333 49.21 10.17 -30.41
C ALA A 333 48.87 11.50 -31.11
N GLY A 334 48.87 12.64 -30.39
CA GLY A 334 48.62 13.97 -30.95
C GLY A 334 47.17 14.27 -31.30
N TYR A 335 46.20 13.60 -30.62
CA TYR A 335 44.79 13.88 -30.82
C TYR A 335 44.33 15.04 -29.92
N THR A 336 43.34 15.80 -30.45
CA THR A 336 42.65 16.88 -29.77
C THR A 336 41.23 16.43 -29.41
N PHE A 337 40.75 16.80 -28.23
CA PHE A 337 39.42 16.44 -27.76
C PHE A 337 38.38 17.46 -28.14
N GLN A 338 37.27 17.02 -28.69
CA GLN A 338 36.13 17.86 -29.05
C GLN A 338 34.83 17.13 -28.82
N THR A 339 33.75 17.88 -28.59
CA THR A 339 32.40 17.29 -28.55
C THR A 339 31.94 16.82 -29.91
N MET A 340 30.98 15.88 -29.97
CA MET A 340 30.42 15.45 -31.25
C MET A 340 29.90 16.63 -32.12
N PRO A 341 29.12 17.60 -31.59
CA PRO A 341 28.70 18.76 -32.37
C PRO A 341 29.82 19.62 -32.92
N GLN A 342 31.01 19.60 -32.32
CA GLN A 342 32.18 20.33 -32.82
C GLN A 342 32.84 19.59 -33.97
N ILE A 343 32.90 18.27 -33.92
CA ILE A 343 33.52 17.44 -34.97
C ILE A 343 32.60 17.22 -36.18
N GLN A 344 31.29 17.06 -35.90
CA GLN A 344 30.30 16.66 -36.92
C GLN A 344 29.56 17.87 -37.48
N PRO A 345 29.79 18.25 -38.73
CA PRO A 345 29.08 19.39 -39.35
C PRO A 345 27.57 19.29 -39.27
N ALA A 346 27.04 18.07 -39.36
CA ALA A 346 25.61 17.81 -39.27
C ALA A 346 25.00 18.15 -37.90
N LEU A 347 25.84 18.23 -36.85
CA LEU A 347 25.41 18.54 -35.47
C LEU A 347 25.73 19.96 -35.03
N ARG A 348 26.37 20.82 -35.87
CA ARG A 348 26.78 22.17 -35.48
C ARG A 348 25.65 22.98 -34.86
N ASP A 349 24.45 22.88 -35.45
CA ASP A 349 23.26 23.59 -35.00
C ASP A 349 22.31 22.69 -34.16
N SER A 350 22.80 21.53 -33.72
CA SER A 350 21.98 20.56 -32.97
C SER A 350 21.55 21.07 -31.61
N THR A 351 22.24 22.05 -31.03
CA THR A 351 21.94 22.61 -29.72
C THR A 351 21.62 24.09 -29.81
N ARG A 352 20.45 24.51 -29.39
CA ARG A 352 20.03 25.91 -29.28
C ARG A 352 19.61 26.26 -27.85
N THR A 353 19.98 27.46 -27.43
CA THR A 353 19.45 28.04 -26.19
C THR A 353 17.98 28.41 -26.37
N ILE A 354 17.17 28.05 -25.42
CA ILE A 354 15.71 28.24 -25.42
C ILE A 354 15.21 28.67 -24.05
N THR A 355 14.00 29.24 -24.02
CA THR A 355 13.26 29.39 -22.78
C THR A 355 12.34 28.19 -22.61
N PRO A 356 12.51 27.36 -21.54
CA PRO A 356 11.64 26.21 -21.32
C PRO A 356 10.19 26.61 -21.16
N SER A 357 9.30 25.93 -21.88
CA SER A 357 7.87 26.12 -21.80
C SER A 357 7.29 25.61 -20.48
N VAL A 358 6.03 25.98 -20.18
CA VAL A 358 5.31 25.41 -19.03
C VAL A 358 5.15 23.89 -19.16
N TRP A 359 5.01 23.39 -20.38
CA TRP A 359 4.85 21.96 -20.65
C TRP A 359 6.15 21.18 -20.48
N ASP A 360 7.30 21.78 -20.79
CA ASP A 360 8.60 21.17 -20.50
C ASP A 360 8.78 20.97 -18.98
N ARG A 361 8.43 21.98 -18.19
CA ARG A 361 8.45 21.88 -16.72
C ARG A 361 7.43 20.89 -16.18
N ALA A 362 6.22 20.86 -16.74
CA ALA A 362 5.19 19.90 -16.37
C ALA A 362 5.63 18.46 -16.66
N THR A 363 6.35 18.24 -17.77
CA THR A 363 6.93 16.92 -18.09
C THR A 363 7.92 16.47 -17.02
N VAL A 364 8.79 17.34 -16.52
CA VAL A 364 9.72 17.01 -15.42
C VAL A 364 8.95 16.62 -14.15
N ILE A 365 7.91 17.39 -13.79
CA ILE A 365 7.08 17.06 -12.61
C ILE A 365 6.40 15.69 -12.78
N LEU A 366 5.82 15.43 -13.94
CA LEU A 366 5.15 14.16 -14.24
C LEU A 366 6.16 13.00 -14.21
N ALA A 367 7.33 13.16 -14.84
CA ALA A 367 8.37 12.16 -14.83
C ALA A 367 8.90 11.92 -13.41
N GLN A 368 9.04 12.95 -12.58
CA GLN A 368 9.38 12.78 -11.17
C GLN A 368 8.30 12.01 -10.41
N LEU A 369 7.01 12.30 -10.66
CA LEU A 369 5.90 11.55 -10.07
C LEU A 369 5.88 10.08 -10.48
N MET A 370 6.39 9.75 -11.69
CA MET A 370 6.43 8.37 -12.19
C MET A 370 7.72 7.62 -11.80
N TYR A 371 8.88 8.26 -11.80
CA TYR A 371 10.17 7.59 -11.67
C TYR A 371 10.88 7.86 -10.34
N VAL A 372 10.60 8.97 -9.66
CA VAL A 372 11.29 9.37 -8.42
C VAL A 372 10.40 9.16 -7.19
N TRP A 373 9.19 9.77 -7.24
CA TRP A 373 8.31 9.79 -6.08
C TRP A 373 7.77 8.42 -5.66
N PRO A 374 7.46 7.45 -6.52
CA PRO A 374 6.93 6.17 -6.09
C PRO A 374 7.83 5.50 -5.06
N ASN A 375 9.12 5.39 -5.35
CA ASN A 375 10.08 4.77 -4.42
C ASN A 375 10.21 5.58 -3.13
N ARG A 376 10.37 6.91 -3.21
CA ARG A 376 10.49 7.78 -2.02
C ARG A 376 9.24 7.74 -1.14
N VAL A 377 8.07 7.86 -1.76
CA VAL A 377 6.78 7.82 -1.05
C VAL A 377 6.56 6.45 -0.43
N MET A 378 6.86 5.36 -1.15
CA MET A 378 6.75 4.00 -0.61
C MET A 378 7.68 3.78 0.57
N HIS A 379 8.95 4.17 0.47
CA HIS A 379 9.87 4.09 1.60
C HIS A 379 9.38 4.89 2.81
N PHE A 380 8.92 6.12 2.59
CA PHE A 380 8.37 6.95 3.66
C PHE A 380 7.12 6.33 4.29
N LEU A 381 6.15 5.92 3.47
CA LEU A 381 4.90 5.34 3.96
C LEU A 381 5.14 4.02 4.70
N PHE A 382 5.99 3.16 4.18
CA PHE A 382 6.32 1.90 4.85
C PHE A 382 7.10 2.13 6.14
N ALA A 383 8.11 3.00 6.14
CA ALA A 383 8.86 3.32 7.34
C ALA A 383 7.96 3.97 8.39
N PHE A 384 7.11 4.92 7.99
CA PHE A 384 6.14 5.56 8.88
C PHE A 384 5.14 4.55 9.44
N ALA A 385 4.56 3.70 8.59
CA ALA A 385 3.60 2.69 9.02
C ALA A 385 4.25 1.65 9.96
N LEU A 386 5.44 1.15 9.59
CA LEU A 386 6.18 0.19 10.41
C LEU A 386 6.53 0.77 11.79
N THR A 387 7.06 2.00 11.81
CA THR A 387 7.39 2.71 13.06
C THR A 387 6.15 2.96 13.90
N SER A 388 5.05 3.41 13.28
CA SER A 388 3.79 3.66 13.99
C SER A 388 3.21 2.39 14.59
N VAL A 389 3.18 1.28 13.85
CA VAL A 389 2.71 -0.01 14.34
C VAL A 389 3.64 -0.56 15.43
N ALA A 390 4.96 -0.39 15.28
CA ALA A 390 5.93 -0.81 16.29
C ALA A 390 5.75 -0.03 17.60
N VAL A 391 5.74 1.29 17.54
CA VAL A 391 5.58 2.17 18.72
C VAL A 391 4.24 1.88 19.42
N LEU A 392 3.14 1.87 18.64
CA LEU A 392 1.82 1.62 19.21
C LEU A 392 1.70 0.19 19.78
N GLY A 393 2.17 -0.82 19.04
CA GLY A 393 2.12 -2.23 19.46
C GLY A 393 2.98 -2.49 20.69
N LEU A 394 4.19 -1.90 20.75
CA LEU A 394 5.05 -1.98 21.95
C LEU A 394 4.42 -1.27 23.16
N PHE A 395 3.86 -0.09 22.95
CA PHE A 395 3.15 0.64 24.00
C PHE A 395 1.95 -0.15 24.51
N GLN A 396 1.09 -0.65 23.64
CA GLN A 396 -0.07 -1.46 24.02
C GLN A 396 0.35 -2.75 24.72
N THR A 397 1.39 -3.42 24.22
CA THR A 397 1.95 -4.62 24.84
C THR A 397 2.49 -4.34 26.24
N ALA A 398 3.26 -3.26 26.42
CA ALA A 398 3.77 -2.86 27.73
C ALA A 398 2.64 -2.54 28.71
N MET A 399 1.58 -1.85 28.28
CA MET A 399 0.41 -1.58 29.10
C MET A 399 -0.35 -2.85 29.46
N ALA A 400 -0.54 -3.79 28.52
CA ALA A 400 -1.19 -5.08 28.79
C ALA A 400 -0.40 -5.93 29.80
N VAL A 401 0.93 -6.00 29.66
CA VAL A 401 1.81 -6.68 30.60
C VAL A 401 1.78 -6.00 31.98
N ALA A 402 1.86 -4.67 32.03
CA ALA A 402 1.79 -3.90 33.27
C ALA A 402 0.46 -4.14 34.01
N ARG A 403 -0.65 -4.20 33.28
CA ARG A 403 -1.96 -4.53 33.81
C ARG A 403 -1.97 -5.91 34.45
N ARG A 404 -1.46 -6.94 33.75
CA ARG A 404 -1.44 -8.30 34.26
C ARG A 404 -0.61 -8.45 35.51
N ARG A 405 0.49 -7.71 35.61
CA ARG A 405 1.33 -7.68 36.84
C ARG A 405 0.68 -6.95 38.01
N ARG A 406 -0.29 -6.07 37.75
CA ARG A 406 -0.97 -5.22 38.74
C ARG A 406 -2.40 -5.68 39.05
N GLN A 407 -2.81 -6.84 38.57
CA GLN A 407 -4.13 -7.36 38.93
C GLN A 407 -4.19 -7.58 40.44
N PRO A 408 -5.18 -6.98 41.17
CA PRO A 408 -5.32 -7.22 42.59
C PRO A 408 -5.74 -8.67 42.84
N SER A 409 -5.17 -9.32 43.85
CA SER A 409 -5.72 -10.54 44.43
C SER A 409 -7.07 -10.19 45.06
N PHE A 410 -8.10 -10.90 44.66
CA PHE A 410 -9.41 -10.72 45.24
C PHE A 410 -9.60 -11.73 46.41
N ASP A 411 -9.93 -11.22 47.59
CA ASP A 411 -10.28 -12.07 48.72
C ASP A 411 -11.60 -12.79 48.44
N ALA A 412 -11.69 -14.06 48.78
CA ALA A 412 -12.90 -14.87 48.61
C ALA A 412 -14.10 -14.36 49.44
N ASN A 413 -13.88 -13.47 50.41
CA ASN A 413 -14.89 -12.92 51.32
C ASN A 413 -15.47 -11.56 50.86
N VAL A 414 -15.33 -11.19 49.60
CA VAL A 414 -15.95 -9.94 49.09
C VAL A 414 -17.47 -10.10 49.13
N ALA A 415 -18.17 -9.11 49.69
CA ALA A 415 -19.63 -9.11 49.83
C ALA A 415 -20.29 -9.33 48.45
N ALA A 416 -21.13 -10.35 48.38
CA ALA A 416 -21.85 -10.67 47.14
C ALA A 416 -22.88 -9.59 46.82
N LEU A 417 -22.76 -8.98 45.66
CA LEU A 417 -23.72 -7.99 45.13
C LEU A 417 -24.86 -8.72 44.41
N PRO A 418 -26.13 -8.24 44.52
CA PRO A 418 -27.25 -8.79 43.74
C PRO A 418 -26.98 -8.64 42.25
N VAL A 419 -27.15 -9.74 41.51
CA VAL A 419 -26.88 -9.77 40.04
C VAL A 419 -28.16 -10.18 39.29
N SER A 420 -28.51 -9.41 38.25
CA SER A 420 -29.47 -9.81 37.24
C SER A 420 -28.74 -10.09 35.94
N ILE A 421 -28.85 -11.33 35.45
CA ILE A 421 -28.31 -11.68 34.12
C ILE A 421 -29.40 -11.45 33.07
N ILE A 422 -29.09 -10.70 32.01
CA ILE A 422 -30.05 -10.29 31.00
C ILE A 422 -29.63 -10.88 29.64
N ILE A 423 -30.55 -11.61 29.01
CA ILE A 423 -30.41 -12.22 27.70
C ILE A 423 -31.51 -11.70 26.79
N ALA A 424 -31.17 -11.02 25.71
CA ALA A 424 -32.09 -10.68 24.66
C ALA A 424 -32.06 -11.81 23.60
N ALA A 425 -33.23 -12.45 23.38
CA ALA A 425 -33.37 -13.59 22.48
C ALA A 425 -34.37 -13.27 21.35
N TYR A 426 -34.01 -13.63 20.12
CA TYR A 426 -34.89 -13.57 18.97
C TYR A 426 -34.57 -14.73 18.00
N ASN A 427 -35.43 -15.75 17.93
CA ASN A 427 -35.24 -16.95 17.12
C ASN A 427 -33.93 -17.70 17.45
N GLU A 428 -33.67 -18.03 18.72
CA GLU A 428 -32.47 -18.67 19.25
C GLU A 428 -32.74 -20.10 19.81
N GLU A 429 -33.78 -20.78 19.33
CA GLU A 429 -34.18 -22.12 19.76
C GLU A 429 -33.02 -23.11 19.88
N LYS A 430 -32.06 -23.07 18.94
CA LYS A 430 -30.95 -24.03 18.85
C LYS A 430 -29.88 -23.85 19.94
N VAL A 431 -29.78 -22.67 20.54
CA VAL A 431 -28.65 -22.30 21.42
C VAL A 431 -29.08 -21.88 22.82
N ILE A 432 -30.29 -21.34 22.99
CA ILE A 432 -30.74 -20.71 24.25
C ILE A 432 -30.71 -21.68 25.44
N ARG A 433 -31.13 -22.93 25.28
CA ARG A 433 -31.12 -23.93 26.34
C ARG A 433 -29.72 -24.06 26.93
N ARG A 434 -28.72 -24.25 26.10
CA ARG A 434 -27.34 -24.42 26.51
C ARG A 434 -26.79 -23.19 27.22
N THR A 435 -27.06 -22.02 26.72
CA THR A 435 -26.66 -20.75 27.34
C THR A 435 -27.20 -20.69 28.78
N LEU A 436 -28.51 -21.05 29.00
CA LEU A 436 -29.11 -21.09 30.32
C LEU A 436 -28.49 -22.17 31.21
N GLU A 437 -28.19 -23.35 30.71
CA GLU A 437 -27.55 -24.44 31.49
C GLU A 437 -26.17 -24.00 32.02
N THR A 438 -25.35 -23.33 31.21
CA THR A 438 -24.03 -22.84 31.62
C THR A 438 -24.12 -21.72 32.67
N LEU A 439 -25.13 -20.86 32.58
CA LEU A 439 -25.39 -19.81 33.56
C LEU A 439 -25.89 -20.38 34.89
N LEU A 440 -26.73 -21.39 34.85
CA LEU A 440 -27.21 -22.09 36.07
C LEU A 440 -26.09 -22.82 36.80
N ALA A 441 -25.02 -23.22 36.05
CA ALA A 441 -23.81 -23.80 36.62
C ALA A 441 -22.83 -22.75 37.23
N SER A 442 -23.23 -21.48 37.26
CA SER A 442 -22.41 -20.40 37.80
C SER A 442 -22.14 -20.60 39.29
N THR A 443 -20.88 -20.39 39.69
CA THR A 443 -20.47 -20.42 41.11
C THR A 443 -20.94 -19.18 41.90
N TYR A 444 -21.49 -18.18 41.25
CA TYR A 444 -21.96 -16.95 41.87
C TYR A 444 -23.32 -17.17 42.55
N PRO A 445 -23.48 -16.88 43.87
CA PRO A 445 -24.63 -17.33 44.66
C PRO A 445 -25.92 -16.51 44.44
N PHE A 446 -25.80 -15.25 44.08
CA PHE A 446 -26.93 -14.30 44.02
C PHE A 446 -27.24 -13.86 42.61
N LEU A 447 -28.00 -14.65 41.83
CA LEU A 447 -28.36 -14.29 40.49
C LEU A 447 -29.84 -14.57 40.16
N GLU A 448 -30.41 -13.73 39.35
CA GLU A 448 -31.62 -13.98 38.55
C GLU A 448 -31.31 -13.94 37.06
N LEU A 449 -32.03 -14.69 36.27
CA LEU A 449 -31.87 -14.81 34.83
C LEU A 449 -33.11 -14.24 34.13
N LEU A 450 -32.97 -13.10 33.50
CA LEU A 450 -34.04 -12.44 32.73
C LEU A 450 -33.83 -12.69 31.23
N VAL A 451 -34.66 -13.55 30.64
CA VAL A 451 -34.66 -13.79 29.21
C VAL A 451 -35.76 -12.99 28.58
N VAL A 452 -35.42 -12.08 27.68
CA VAL A 452 -36.41 -11.31 26.92
C VAL A 452 -36.53 -11.92 25.54
N ASP A 453 -37.67 -12.54 25.30
CA ASP A 453 -38.06 -12.98 23.96
C ASP A 453 -38.63 -11.80 23.18
N ASP A 454 -37.85 -11.31 22.21
CA ASP A 454 -38.17 -10.15 21.39
C ASP A 454 -39.02 -10.54 20.17
N GLY A 455 -40.12 -11.32 20.41
CA GLY A 455 -41.10 -11.72 19.40
C GLY A 455 -40.60 -12.84 18.48
N SER A 456 -39.95 -13.87 19.04
CA SER A 456 -39.49 -15.05 18.28
C SER A 456 -40.66 -15.77 17.62
N THR A 457 -40.39 -16.35 16.45
CA THR A 457 -41.31 -17.15 15.66
C THR A 457 -41.00 -18.65 15.65
N ASP A 458 -39.92 -19.04 16.31
CA ASP A 458 -39.42 -20.40 16.53
C ASP A 458 -39.75 -20.90 17.95
N GLY A 459 -39.16 -22.02 18.36
CA GLY A 459 -39.32 -22.60 19.68
C GLY A 459 -38.62 -21.92 20.84
N THR A 460 -37.94 -20.74 20.62
CA THR A 460 -37.16 -20.03 21.64
C THR A 460 -37.92 -19.83 22.96
N ALA A 461 -39.13 -19.29 22.90
CA ALA A 461 -39.91 -19.02 24.11
C ALA A 461 -40.29 -20.31 24.85
N ALA A 462 -40.63 -21.38 24.12
CA ALA A 462 -40.96 -22.66 24.68
C ALA A 462 -39.80 -23.32 25.45
N GLU A 463 -38.58 -23.21 24.85
CA GLU A 463 -37.34 -23.69 25.49
C GLU A 463 -37.04 -22.95 26.80
N VAL A 464 -37.22 -21.63 26.82
CA VAL A 464 -37.03 -20.82 28.05
C VAL A 464 -38.11 -21.13 29.09
N GLU A 465 -39.38 -21.28 28.70
CA GLU A 465 -40.46 -21.67 29.64
C GLU A 465 -40.21 -23.04 30.25
N ALA A 466 -39.75 -24.02 29.47
CA ALA A 466 -39.42 -25.34 29.97
C ALA A 466 -38.27 -25.31 31.00
N MET A 467 -37.29 -24.41 30.80
CA MET A 467 -36.21 -24.21 31.76
C MET A 467 -36.68 -23.46 33.03
N ALA A 468 -37.53 -22.44 32.89
CA ALA A 468 -38.11 -21.66 33.98
C ALA A 468 -38.94 -22.50 34.93
N LEU A 469 -39.66 -23.55 34.43
CA LEU A 469 -40.36 -24.53 35.25
C LEU A 469 -39.43 -25.38 36.10
N ARG A 470 -38.15 -25.53 35.73
CA ARG A 470 -37.16 -26.33 36.44
C ARG A 470 -36.36 -25.53 37.45
N ASP A 471 -36.12 -24.23 37.16
CA ASP A 471 -35.32 -23.36 38.00
C ASP A 471 -35.97 -21.98 38.16
N PRO A 472 -36.39 -21.60 39.39
CA PRO A 472 -37.13 -20.36 39.63
C PRO A 472 -36.29 -19.10 39.44
N ARG A 473 -35.00 -19.23 39.26
CA ARG A 473 -34.13 -18.10 38.95
C ARG A 473 -34.39 -17.57 37.54
N ILE A 474 -34.97 -18.38 36.63
CA ILE A 474 -35.22 -17.98 35.23
C ILE A 474 -36.58 -17.30 35.11
N ARG A 475 -36.62 -16.11 34.56
CA ARG A 475 -37.83 -15.36 34.20
C ARG A 475 -37.86 -15.05 32.70
N LEU A 476 -38.92 -15.50 32.04
CA LEU A 476 -39.20 -15.12 30.66
C LEU A 476 -40.03 -13.83 30.58
N ILE A 477 -39.55 -12.88 29.80
CA ILE A 477 -40.26 -11.64 29.46
C ILE A 477 -40.54 -11.68 27.96
N LYS A 478 -41.84 -11.67 27.58
CA LYS A 478 -42.24 -11.63 26.15
C LYS A 478 -42.56 -10.21 25.73
N GLN A 479 -42.07 -9.80 24.58
CA GLN A 479 -42.42 -8.52 23.96
C GLN A 479 -42.54 -8.63 22.43
N PRO A 480 -43.30 -7.73 21.77
CA PRO A 480 -43.23 -7.62 20.33
C PRO A 480 -41.82 -7.24 19.87
N ASN A 481 -41.40 -7.74 18.68
CA ASN A 481 -40.06 -7.45 18.17
C ASN A 481 -39.82 -5.93 18.08
N SER A 482 -38.95 -5.45 18.93
CA SER A 482 -38.59 -4.02 19.07
C SER A 482 -37.06 -3.79 18.99
N GLY A 483 -36.32 -4.88 18.82
CA GLY A 483 -34.86 -4.90 18.69
C GLY A 483 -34.12 -5.05 20.02
N LYS A 484 -32.88 -5.50 19.95
CA LYS A 484 -32.03 -5.86 21.12
C LYS A 484 -31.96 -4.74 22.17
N TRP A 485 -31.80 -3.49 21.75
CA TRP A 485 -31.75 -2.33 22.66
C TRP A 485 -33.01 -2.20 23.51
N ALA A 486 -34.17 -2.44 22.90
CA ALA A 486 -35.48 -2.38 23.62
C ALA A 486 -35.62 -3.54 24.58
N ALA A 487 -35.23 -4.75 24.19
CA ALA A 487 -35.25 -5.93 25.02
C ALA A 487 -34.34 -5.75 26.27
N LEU A 488 -33.10 -5.24 26.05
CA LEU A 488 -32.18 -4.96 27.16
C LEU A 488 -32.70 -3.87 28.12
N ASN A 489 -33.33 -2.81 27.59
CA ASN A 489 -33.93 -1.77 28.43
C ASN A 489 -35.16 -2.30 29.22
N ASN A 490 -36.01 -3.12 28.59
CA ASN A 490 -37.14 -3.74 29.25
C ASN A 490 -36.72 -4.62 30.43
N ALA A 491 -35.70 -5.48 30.21
CA ALA A 491 -35.12 -6.28 31.31
C ALA A 491 -34.45 -5.41 32.38
N THR A 492 -33.70 -4.37 32.00
CA THR A 492 -33.06 -3.43 32.92
C THR A 492 -34.08 -2.80 33.88
N GLY A 493 -35.26 -2.43 33.39
CA GLY A 493 -36.38 -1.90 34.20
C GLY A 493 -36.93 -2.90 35.19
N GLN A 494 -36.89 -4.18 34.88
CA GLN A 494 -37.45 -5.27 35.73
C GLN A 494 -36.38 -6.00 36.56
N ALA A 495 -35.09 -5.74 36.34
CA ALA A 495 -33.99 -6.34 37.06
C ALA A 495 -34.01 -5.94 38.52
N GLN A 496 -33.74 -6.89 39.42
CA GLN A 496 -33.66 -6.66 40.88
C GLN A 496 -32.21 -6.44 41.35
N GLY A 497 -31.24 -6.92 40.56
CA GLY A 497 -29.82 -6.81 40.89
C GLY A 497 -29.26 -5.39 40.72
N ASP A 498 -28.29 -5.05 41.54
CA ASP A 498 -27.51 -3.81 41.45
C ASP A 498 -26.53 -3.84 40.26
N ILE A 499 -26.11 -5.05 39.90
CA ILE A 499 -25.23 -5.32 38.75
C ILE A 499 -26.01 -6.08 37.69
N LEU A 500 -26.00 -5.57 36.49
CA LEU A 500 -26.58 -6.21 35.32
C LEU A 500 -25.48 -6.91 34.53
N VAL A 501 -25.61 -8.21 34.31
CA VAL A 501 -24.73 -8.95 33.41
C VAL A 501 -25.45 -9.21 32.13
N THR A 502 -24.89 -8.73 30.99
CA THR A 502 -25.50 -8.92 29.68
C THR A 502 -24.64 -9.84 28.83
N LEU A 503 -25.33 -10.74 28.10
CA LEU A 503 -24.73 -11.61 27.11
C LEU A 503 -25.67 -11.86 25.93
N ASP A 504 -25.10 -12.31 24.82
CA ASP A 504 -25.87 -12.75 23.67
C ASP A 504 -26.43 -14.17 23.90
N ALA A 505 -27.55 -14.49 23.30
CA ALA A 505 -28.24 -15.77 23.49
C ALA A 505 -27.44 -17.00 23.01
N ASP A 506 -26.38 -16.80 22.23
CA ASP A 506 -25.44 -17.78 21.69
C ASP A 506 -24.13 -17.84 22.47
N THR A 507 -24.04 -17.13 23.59
CA THR A 507 -22.80 -17.02 24.37
C THR A 507 -22.84 -17.97 25.56
N VAL A 508 -21.74 -18.66 25.79
CA VAL A 508 -21.51 -19.61 26.88
C VAL A 508 -20.51 -19.03 27.87
N PHE A 509 -20.84 -19.04 29.15
CA PHE A 509 -19.98 -18.61 30.24
C PHE A 509 -19.30 -19.80 30.94
N THR A 510 -18.09 -19.60 31.47
CA THR A 510 -17.53 -20.51 32.45
C THR A 510 -18.21 -20.31 33.81
N PRO A 511 -18.18 -21.30 34.71
CA PRO A 511 -18.82 -21.16 36.01
C PRO A 511 -18.37 -19.93 36.82
N GLU A 512 -17.15 -19.50 36.67
CA GLU A 512 -16.52 -18.37 37.37
C GLU A 512 -16.74 -17.00 36.69
N THR A 513 -17.29 -16.96 35.46
CA THR A 513 -17.38 -15.73 34.67
C THR A 513 -18.17 -14.64 35.38
N VAL A 514 -19.34 -14.96 35.96
CA VAL A 514 -20.17 -13.97 36.66
C VAL A 514 -19.44 -13.46 37.92
N ALA A 515 -18.81 -14.35 38.71
CA ALA A 515 -18.04 -13.95 39.89
C ALA A 515 -16.90 -13.01 39.51
N ASN A 516 -16.16 -13.33 38.44
CA ASN A 516 -15.04 -12.52 37.93
C ASN A 516 -15.47 -11.13 37.39
N LEU A 517 -16.62 -11.04 36.75
CA LEU A 517 -17.18 -9.76 36.33
C LEU A 517 -17.56 -8.88 37.51
N VAL A 518 -18.20 -9.48 38.53
CA VAL A 518 -18.81 -8.75 39.64
C VAL A 518 -17.78 -8.33 40.69
N ARG A 519 -16.73 -9.14 40.92
CA ARG A 519 -15.72 -8.86 41.95
C ARG A 519 -15.10 -7.46 41.89
N ARG A 520 -14.98 -6.89 40.68
CA ARG A 520 -14.43 -5.54 40.49
C ARG A 520 -15.35 -4.44 41.00
N PHE A 521 -16.67 -4.63 40.98
CA PHE A 521 -17.61 -3.67 41.54
C PHE A 521 -17.62 -3.69 43.06
N ALA A 522 -17.34 -4.85 43.66
CA ALA A 522 -17.32 -5.00 45.08
C ALA A 522 -16.10 -4.37 45.76
N VAL A 523 -14.97 -4.25 45.02
CA VAL A 523 -13.76 -3.57 45.52
C VAL A 523 -13.63 -2.13 44.98
N ASP A 524 -14.68 -1.57 44.38
CA ASP A 524 -14.70 -0.20 43.84
C ASP A 524 -14.89 0.82 44.98
N PRO A 525 -13.84 1.56 45.43
CA PRO A 525 -13.87 2.30 46.66
C PRO A 525 -14.76 3.55 46.62
N ASP A 526 -14.99 4.12 45.44
CA ASP A 526 -15.76 5.34 45.25
C ASP A 526 -17.10 5.10 44.54
N GLY A 527 -17.45 3.83 44.26
CA GLY A 527 -18.69 3.46 43.62
C GLY A 527 -18.86 3.97 42.17
N ARG A 528 -17.76 4.43 41.55
CA ARG A 528 -17.76 5.05 40.21
C ARG A 528 -17.41 4.08 39.07
N LEU A 529 -17.23 2.82 39.35
CA LEU A 529 -17.10 1.78 38.34
C LEU A 529 -18.48 1.51 37.71
N GLY A 530 -18.69 1.97 36.50
CA GLY A 530 -19.97 1.85 35.77
C GLY A 530 -20.08 0.56 34.97
N ALA A 531 -18.96 0.00 34.49
CA ALA A 531 -19.01 -1.20 33.68
C ALA A 531 -17.68 -1.99 33.68
N VAL A 532 -17.80 -3.31 33.46
CA VAL A 532 -16.68 -4.26 33.36
C VAL A 532 -16.89 -5.15 32.13
N ALA A 533 -15.91 -5.17 31.24
CA ALA A 533 -15.86 -6.09 30.10
C ALA A 533 -15.25 -7.43 30.48
N GLY A 534 -15.82 -8.53 30.03
CA GLY A 534 -15.16 -9.83 30.04
C GLY A 534 -14.37 -10.10 28.76
N VAL A 535 -13.74 -11.26 28.70
CA VAL A 535 -12.96 -11.77 27.61
C VAL A 535 -13.81 -12.71 26.77
N VAL A 536 -14.10 -12.32 25.53
CA VAL A 536 -14.86 -13.14 24.59
C VAL A 536 -13.88 -13.94 23.72
N ARG A 537 -14.09 -15.23 23.60
CA ARG A 537 -13.36 -16.16 22.73
C ARG A 537 -14.28 -16.78 21.68
N VAL A 538 -13.69 -17.21 20.58
CA VAL A 538 -14.43 -17.94 19.53
C VAL A 538 -14.60 -19.39 19.94
N GLY A 539 -15.84 -19.83 20.16
CA GLY A 539 -16.16 -21.17 20.64
C GLY A 539 -16.10 -22.26 19.57
N ASN A 540 -16.42 -21.90 18.31
CA ASN A 540 -16.37 -22.79 17.16
C ASN A 540 -15.08 -22.63 16.30
N ARG A 541 -13.97 -22.28 16.93
CA ARG A 541 -12.73 -21.94 16.21
C ARG A 541 -12.14 -23.08 15.38
N GLU A 542 -12.38 -24.33 15.75
CA GLU A 542 -11.86 -25.50 15.04
C GLU A 542 -12.68 -25.88 13.78
N ARG A 543 -13.78 -25.19 13.53
CA ARG A 543 -14.70 -25.48 12.44
C ARG A 543 -14.07 -25.35 11.06
N ASN A 544 -13.38 -24.25 10.80
CA ASN A 544 -12.71 -23.98 9.54
C ASN A 544 -11.63 -22.89 9.67
N LEU A 545 -10.95 -22.58 8.55
CA LEU A 545 -9.90 -21.56 8.53
C LEU A 545 -10.42 -20.16 8.88
N LEU A 546 -11.66 -19.83 8.50
CA LEU A 546 -12.28 -18.53 8.76
C LEU A 546 -12.54 -18.31 10.25
N THR A 547 -13.02 -19.35 10.96
CA THR A 547 -13.25 -19.27 12.40
C THR A 547 -11.95 -19.28 13.22
N ARG A 548 -10.90 -20.00 12.76
CA ARG A 548 -9.55 -19.94 13.34
C ARG A 548 -8.94 -18.55 13.19
N TRP A 549 -9.10 -17.93 12.01
CA TRP A 549 -8.66 -16.58 11.77
C TRP A 549 -9.34 -15.56 12.71
N GLN A 550 -10.66 -15.66 12.87
CA GLN A 550 -11.39 -14.81 13.82
C GLN A 550 -10.93 -15.04 15.28
N GLY A 551 -10.58 -16.27 15.64
CA GLY A 551 -10.00 -16.58 16.93
C GLY A 551 -8.68 -15.82 17.21
N LEU A 552 -7.79 -15.73 16.22
CA LEU A 552 -6.55 -14.94 16.31
C LEU A 552 -6.84 -13.44 16.44
N GLU A 553 -7.80 -12.94 15.68
CA GLU A 553 -8.22 -11.53 15.72
C GLU A 553 -8.71 -11.16 17.12
N TYR A 554 -9.61 -11.96 17.71
CA TYR A 554 -10.11 -11.74 19.08
C TYR A 554 -8.99 -11.80 20.12
N LEU A 555 -8.07 -12.73 19.95
CA LEU A 555 -6.93 -12.89 20.85
C LEU A 555 -6.06 -11.63 20.90
N THR A 556 -5.72 -11.05 19.74
CA THR A 556 -4.87 -9.86 19.67
C THR A 556 -5.60 -8.58 20.10
N GLN A 557 -6.86 -8.40 19.67
CA GLN A 557 -7.66 -7.24 20.05
C GLN A 557 -8.00 -7.20 21.53
N ILE A 558 -8.41 -8.31 22.11
CA ILE A 558 -8.82 -8.38 23.51
C ILE A 558 -7.60 -8.50 24.43
N GLY A 559 -6.65 -9.36 24.06
CA GLY A 559 -5.49 -9.65 24.90
C GLY A 559 -4.47 -8.51 24.99
N ILE A 560 -4.30 -7.73 23.94
CA ILE A 560 -3.34 -6.62 23.89
C ILE A 560 -4.06 -5.28 23.91
N GLU A 561 -4.84 -4.98 22.89
CA GLU A 561 -5.38 -3.63 22.70
C GLU A 561 -6.36 -3.23 23.78
N ARG A 562 -7.40 -4.02 24.05
CA ARG A 562 -8.39 -3.69 25.07
C ARG A 562 -7.80 -3.77 26.48
N SER A 563 -6.89 -4.71 26.76
CA SER A 563 -6.15 -4.76 28.03
C SER A 563 -5.31 -3.50 28.25
N ALA A 564 -4.66 -2.98 27.21
CA ALA A 564 -3.93 -1.71 27.30
C ALA A 564 -4.88 -0.52 27.58
N TYR A 565 -6.01 -0.45 26.89
CA TYR A 565 -7.01 0.60 27.16
C TYR A 565 -7.61 0.48 28.57
N ALA A 566 -7.81 -0.75 29.06
CA ALA A 566 -8.27 -0.96 30.42
C ALA A 566 -7.25 -0.50 31.48
N GLN A 567 -5.95 -0.67 31.23
CA GLN A 567 -4.88 -0.14 32.06
C GLN A 567 -4.89 1.40 32.13
N LEU A 568 -5.30 2.04 31.05
CA LEU A 568 -5.42 3.50 30.94
C LEU A 568 -6.79 4.03 31.43
N GLY A 569 -7.73 3.15 31.85
CA GLY A 569 -9.09 3.52 32.19
C GLY A 569 -9.90 4.06 31.00
N ALA A 570 -9.58 3.62 29.79
CA ALA A 570 -10.05 4.20 28.52
C ALA A 570 -10.64 3.14 27.57
N VAL A 571 -11.30 2.12 28.10
CA VAL A 571 -11.97 1.08 27.28
C VAL A 571 -13.10 1.72 26.49
N PRO A 572 -13.04 1.75 25.14
CA PRO A 572 -14.03 2.44 24.32
C PRO A 572 -15.28 1.59 24.03
N ILE A 573 -15.15 0.26 24.13
CA ILE A 573 -16.20 -0.70 23.77
C ILE A 573 -16.20 -1.84 24.78
N ILE A 574 -17.35 -2.05 25.43
CA ILE A 574 -17.63 -3.26 26.19
C ILE A 574 -18.45 -4.18 25.31
N PRO A 575 -17.99 -5.43 25.02
CA PRO A 575 -18.71 -6.32 24.12
C PRO A 575 -20.05 -6.76 24.72
N GLY A 576 -21.14 -6.65 23.95
CA GLY A 576 -22.46 -7.08 24.39
C GLY A 576 -22.56 -8.56 24.76
N ALA A 577 -21.61 -9.39 24.28
CA ALA A 577 -21.56 -10.83 24.56
C ALA A 577 -20.99 -11.19 25.95
N CYS A 578 -20.29 -10.27 26.65
CA CYS A 578 -19.77 -10.54 28.01
C CYS A 578 -19.49 -9.21 28.73
N ALA A 579 -20.49 -8.70 29.39
CA ALA A 579 -20.43 -7.40 30.05
C ALA A 579 -21.15 -7.40 31.39
N ALA A 580 -20.62 -6.63 32.34
CA ALA A 580 -21.33 -6.30 33.58
C ALA A 580 -21.44 -4.78 33.71
N TRP A 581 -22.60 -4.31 34.12
CA TRP A 581 -22.94 -2.89 34.21
C TRP A 581 -23.51 -2.60 35.61
N ARG A 582 -23.15 -1.46 36.17
CA ARG A 582 -23.82 -0.96 37.36
C ARG A 582 -25.19 -0.39 36.95
N LYS A 583 -26.29 -0.95 37.50
CA LYS A 583 -27.67 -0.58 37.08
C LYS A 583 -27.91 0.92 37.16
N ILE A 584 -27.50 1.57 38.27
CA ILE A 584 -27.66 3.03 38.41
C ILE A 584 -26.92 3.80 37.33
N ALA A 585 -25.74 3.35 36.90
CA ALA A 585 -24.98 4.01 35.84
C ALA A 585 -25.67 3.91 34.47
N VAL A 586 -26.22 2.73 34.15
CA VAL A 586 -27.02 2.52 32.93
C VAL A 586 -28.28 3.39 32.94
N THR A 587 -28.96 3.47 34.07
CA THR A 587 -30.18 4.28 34.23
C THR A 587 -29.88 5.77 34.11
N GLU A 588 -28.81 6.25 34.74
CA GLU A 588 -28.38 7.67 34.67
C GLU A 588 -28.14 8.15 33.24
N VAL A 589 -27.59 7.31 32.36
CA VAL A 589 -27.33 7.68 30.97
C VAL A 589 -28.49 7.41 30.02
N GLY A 590 -29.63 6.93 30.54
CA GLY A 590 -30.85 6.67 29.76
C GLY A 590 -30.91 5.32 29.09
N GLY A 591 -30.06 4.36 29.46
CA GLY A 591 -30.08 2.99 28.96
C GLY A 591 -29.47 2.82 27.57
N TYR A 592 -29.84 1.73 26.92
CA TYR A 592 -29.41 1.42 25.54
C TYR A 592 -30.17 2.26 24.52
N SER A 593 -29.46 2.83 23.56
CA SER A 593 -30.03 3.73 22.55
C SER A 593 -30.22 3.00 21.21
N ASN A 594 -31.26 3.36 20.48
CA ASN A 594 -31.50 2.92 19.11
C ASN A 594 -30.83 3.80 18.04
N SER A 595 -30.01 4.77 18.45
CA SER A 595 -29.42 5.73 17.54
C SER A 595 -28.19 5.21 16.79
N THR A 596 -27.64 4.08 17.23
CA THR A 596 -26.49 3.42 16.61
C THR A 596 -26.73 1.90 16.49
N LEU A 597 -26.01 1.24 15.55
CA LEU A 597 -26.04 -0.21 15.39
C LEU A 597 -25.08 -0.94 16.33
N ALA A 598 -24.29 -0.21 17.12
CA ALA A 598 -23.42 -0.72 18.17
C ALA A 598 -23.86 -0.12 19.50
N GLU A 599 -24.97 -0.66 20.03
CA GLU A 599 -25.60 -0.20 21.27
C GLU A 599 -24.67 -0.29 22.48
N ASP A 600 -23.79 -1.26 22.49
CA ASP A 600 -22.79 -1.51 23.52
C ASP A 600 -21.65 -0.46 23.49
N CYS A 601 -21.16 -0.12 22.30
CA CYS A 601 -20.18 0.97 22.12
C CYS A 601 -20.79 2.32 22.53
N ASP A 602 -22.01 2.60 22.10
CA ASP A 602 -22.73 3.83 22.42
C ASP A 602 -22.95 3.98 23.93
N LEU A 603 -23.42 2.94 24.60
CA LEU A 603 -23.59 2.91 26.05
C LEU A 603 -22.25 3.13 26.77
N THR A 604 -21.18 2.45 26.34
CA THR A 604 -19.85 2.60 26.93
C THR A 604 -19.36 4.04 26.84
N LEU A 605 -19.49 4.70 25.70
CA LEU A 605 -19.08 6.09 25.52
C LEU A 605 -19.99 7.04 26.32
N SER A 606 -21.29 6.75 26.46
CA SER A 606 -22.23 7.52 27.28
C SER A 606 -21.85 7.47 28.77
N LEU A 607 -21.43 6.30 29.27
CA LEU A 607 -20.92 6.15 30.65
C LEU A 607 -19.67 7.00 30.89
N HIS A 608 -18.70 6.92 29.98
CA HIS A 608 -17.52 7.78 30.05
C HIS A 608 -17.86 9.28 30.02
N GLN A 609 -18.86 9.66 29.21
CA GLN A 609 -19.32 11.05 29.11
C GLN A 609 -19.94 11.53 30.41
N ALA A 610 -20.64 10.65 31.15
CA ALA A 610 -21.22 10.90 32.46
C ALA A 610 -20.18 10.82 33.60
N GLY A 611 -18.93 10.43 33.32
CA GLY A 611 -17.84 10.36 34.29
C GLY A 611 -17.73 9.03 35.02
N TRP A 612 -18.42 7.99 34.53
CA TRP A 612 -18.26 6.62 35.03
C TRP A 612 -16.96 6.01 34.54
N ARG A 613 -16.32 5.19 35.39
CA ARG A 613 -15.14 4.40 34.98
C ARG A 613 -15.56 3.11 34.31
N VAL A 614 -14.75 2.65 33.38
CA VAL A 614 -14.95 1.39 32.67
C VAL A 614 -13.68 0.57 32.78
N SER A 615 -13.81 -0.72 33.02
CA SER A 615 -12.70 -1.65 33.22
C SER A 615 -12.87 -2.94 32.43
N GLN A 616 -11.94 -3.87 32.57
CA GLN A 616 -12.00 -5.23 32.02
C GLN A 616 -11.58 -6.22 33.10
N ASP A 617 -12.15 -7.40 33.09
CA ASP A 617 -11.63 -8.53 33.85
C ASP A 617 -11.14 -9.62 32.89
N ASP A 618 -9.85 -9.97 33.01
CA ASP A 618 -9.18 -10.87 32.07
C ASP A 618 -9.48 -12.37 32.37
N GLU A 619 -10.08 -12.66 33.52
CA GLU A 619 -10.47 -14.02 33.96
C GLU A 619 -11.98 -14.28 33.73
N ALA A 620 -12.75 -13.25 33.39
CA ALA A 620 -14.15 -13.41 33.06
C ALA A 620 -14.28 -13.89 31.59
N LEU A 621 -14.30 -15.20 31.40
CA LEU A 621 -14.25 -15.82 30.05
C LEU A 621 -15.65 -16.13 29.51
N ALA A 622 -15.87 -15.80 28.25
CA ALA A 622 -17.06 -16.14 27.51
C ALA A 622 -16.70 -16.71 26.15
N PHE A 623 -17.52 -17.61 25.63
CA PHE A 623 -17.36 -18.21 24.32
C PHE A 623 -18.57 -17.91 23.45
N THR A 624 -18.37 -17.39 22.23
CA THR A 624 -19.44 -17.08 21.27
C THR A 624 -19.21 -17.79 19.95
N GLU A 625 -20.28 -17.99 19.20
CA GLU A 625 -20.20 -18.59 17.87
C GLU A 625 -19.80 -17.56 16.83
N ALA A 626 -18.62 -17.72 16.21
CA ALA A 626 -18.16 -16.88 15.11
C ALA A 626 -18.75 -17.35 13.77
N PRO A 627 -19.03 -16.42 12.83
CA PRO A 627 -19.44 -16.76 11.47
C PRO A 627 -18.48 -17.72 10.78
N ASP A 628 -18.98 -18.80 10.24
CA ASP A 628 -18.21 -19.81 9.53
C ASP A 628 -18.29 -19.69 7.99
N HIS A 629 -19.05 -18.72 7.49
CA HIS A 629 -19.19 -18.38 6.08
C HIS A 629 -18.87 -16.90 5.82
N ALA A 630 -18.30 -16.62 4.63
CA ALA A 630 -17.82 -15.28 4.28
C ALA A 630 -18.95 -14.21 4.27
N ASP A 631 -20.13 -14.54 3.75
CA ASP A 631 -21.24 -13.59 3.66
C ASP A 631 -21.73 -13.17 5.06
N ALA A 632 -21.81 -14.13 5.98
CA ALA A 632 -22.20 -13.88 7.36
C ALA A 632 -21.14 -13.03 8.10
N LEU A 633 -19.85 -13.31 7.87
CA LEU A 633 -18.76 -12.51 8.40
C LEU A 633 -18.81 -11.07 7.88
N LEU A 634 -18.98 -10.88 6.56
CA LEU A 634 -19.06 -9.56 5.95
C LEU A 634 -20.23 -8.75 6.51
N ALA A 635 -21.43 -9.35 6.61
CA ALA A 635 -22.60 -8.71 7.18
C ALA A 635 -22.37 -8.28 8.65
N GLN A 636 -21.77 -9.14 9.47
CA GLN A 636 -21.43 -8.85 10.86
C GLN A 636 -20.41 -7.69 10.94
N ARG A 637 -19.34 -7.73 10.14
CA ARG A 637 -18.27 -6.73 10.17
C ARG A 637 -18.72 -5.36 9.65
N ILE A 638 -19.56 -5.33 8.61
CA ILE A 638 -20.17 -4.08 8.12
C ILE A 638 -21.00 -3.45 9.25
N ARG A 639 -21.83 -4.24 9.95
CA ARG A 639 -22.62 -3.76 11.08
C ARG A 639 -21.73 -3.19 12.19
N TRP A 640 -20.68 -3.89 12.58
CA TRP A 640 -19.76 -3.43 13.63
C TRP A 640 -19.01 -2.15 13.22
N THR A 641 -18.46 -2.14 12.01
CA THR A 641 -17.71 -0.97 11.51
C THR A 641 -18.61 0.25 11.38
N PHE A 642 -19.79 0.08 10.79
CA PHE A 642 -20.75 1.15 10.62
C PHE A 642 -21.32 1.65 11.97
N GLY A 643 -21.67 0.73 12.87
CA GLY A 643 -22.16 1.07 14.22
C GLY A 643 -21.11 1.80 15.05
N THR A 644 -19.84 1.36 15.01
CA THR A 644 -18.73 2.06 15.68
C THR A 644 -18.53 3.47 15.12
N LEU A 645 -18.60 3.64 13.80
CA LEU A 645 -18.54 4.97 13.17
C LEU A 645 -19.68 5.87 13.63
N GLN A 646 -20.89 5.32 13.75
CA GLN A 646 -22.05 6.06 14.28
C GLN A 646 -21.80 6.50 15.72
N ALA A 647 -21.32 5.59 16.57
CA ALA A 647 -21.03 5.88 17.98
C ALA A 647 -19.93 6.96 18.13
N ILE A 648 -18.83 6.86 17.38
CA ILE A 648 -17.77 7.89 17.36
C ILE A 648 -18.34 9.23 16.90
N PHE A 649 -19.12 9.25 15.85
CA PHE A 649 -19.72 10.51 15.35
C PHE A 649 -20.72 11.13 16.32
N LYS A 650 -21.52 10.31 17.00
CA LYS A 650 -22.44 10.75 18.05
C LYS A 650 -21.67 11.40 19.20
N HIS A 651 -20.60 10.76 19.65
CA HIS A 651 -19.76 11.22 20.77
C HIS A 651 -18.55 12.04 20.34
N ARG A 652 -18.54 12.67 19.15
CA ARG A 652 -17.41 13.44 18.61
C ARG A 652 -16.96 14.62 19.49
N ASN A 653 -17.86 15.10 20.35
CA ASN A 653 -17.55 16.13 21.35
C ASN A 653 -16.54 15.67 22.43
N MET A 654 -16.29 14.38 22.55
CA MET A 654 -15.26 13.84 23.44
C MET A 654 -13.86 13.84 22.82
N LEU A 655 -13.77 13.97 21.49
CA LEU A 655 -12.52 13.86 20.73
C LEU A 655 -11.57 15.03 21.09
N LEU A 656 -10.30 14.69 21.39
CA LEU A 656 -9.25 15.64 21.78
C LEU A 656 -9.59 16.51 23.01
N ARG A 657 -10.47 16.03 23.89
CA ARG A 657 -10.83 16.73 25.11
C ARG A 657 -10.15 16.10 26.33
N ARG A 658 -9.32 16.89 27.01
CA ARG A 658 -8.58 16.48 28.23
C ARG A 658 -9.49 16.02 29.37
N ARG A 659 -10.73 16.52 29.43
CA ARG A 659 -11.75 16.13 30.41
C ARG A 659 -11.98 14.62 30.43
N TYR A 660 -11.85 13.93 29.28
CA TYR A 660 -12.07 12.48 29.15
C TYR A 660 -10.77 11.68 29.21
N GLY A 661 -9.68 12.27 29.76
CA GLY A 661 -8.41 11.58 29.96
C GLY A 661 -7.86 10.90 28.71
N TRP A 662 -7.34 9.71 28.85
CA TRP A 662 -6.77 8.94 27.76
C TRP A 662 -7.79 8.53 26.70
N LEU A 663 -9.06 8.33 27.07
CA LEU A 663 -10.11 8.04 26.08
C LEU A 663 -10.24 9.18 25.07
N GLY A 664 -10.38 10.43 25.55
CA GLY A 664 -10.55 11.58 24.67
C GLY A 664 -9.27 11.97 23.93
N MET A 665 -8.11 11.88 24.59
CA MET A 665 -6.84 12.37 24.04
C MET A 665 -6.09 11.39 23.17
N ALA A 666 -6.28 10.07 23.35
CA ALA A 666 -5.53 9.06 22.64
C ALA A 666 -6.44 8.00 21.96
N VAL A 667 -7.35 7.35 22.71
CA VAL A 667 -8.08 6.19 22.20
C VAL A 667 -9.09 6.57 21.12
N LEU A 668 -9.94 7.58 21.32
CA LEU A 668 -10.87 8.05 20.29
C LEU A 668 -10.15 8.62 19.06
N PRO A 669 -9.12 9.48 19.18
CA PRO A 669 -8.30 9.89 18.05
C PRO A 669 -7.70 8.69 17.30
N HIS A 670 -7.15 7.69 18.01
CA HIS A 670 -6.63 6.48 17.39
C HIS A 670 -7.72 5.73 16.59
N MET A 671 -8.91 5.56 17.15
CA MET A 671 -10.04 4.93 16.45
C MET A 671 -10.41 5.68 15.17
N VAL A 672 -10.45 7.02 15.20
CA VAL A 672 -10.70 7.85 14.00
C VAL A 672 -9.60 7.69 12.97
N VAL A 673 -8.33 7.79 13.39
CA VAL A 673 -7.16 7.64 12.52
C VAL A 673 -7.12 6.25 11.88
N SER A 674 -7.44 5.20 12.66
CA SER A 674 -7.47 3.82 12.16
C SER A 674 -8.53 3.57 11.06
N VAL A 675 -9.52 4.46 10.93
CA VAL A 675 -10.51 4.46 9.85
C VAL A 675 -10.07 5.35 8.69
N LEU A 676 -9.67 6.59 8.97
CA LEU A 676 -9.38 7.60 7.95
C LEU A 676 -8.10 7.28 7.17
N VAL A 677 -7.04 6.83 7.86
CA VAL A 677 -5.76 6.54 7.23
C VAL A 677 -5.88 5.46 6.14
N PRO A 678 -6.48 4.29 6.39
CA PRO A 678 -6.64 3.30 5.32
C PRO A 678 -7.45 3.80 4.12
N ILE A 679 -8.48 4.61 4.34
CA ILE A 679 -9.31 5.15 3.24
C ILE A 679 -8.48 6.00 2.29
N VAL A 680 -7.58 6.84 2.82
CA VAL A 680 -6.76 7.76 2.03
C VAL A 680 -5.52 7.07 1.46
N PHE A 681 -4.83 6.28 2.29
CA PHE A 681 -3.50 5.75 1.95
C PHE A 681 -3.52 4.42 1.20
N LEU A 682 -4.56 3.57 1.34
CA LEU A 682 -4.59 2.29 0.62
C LEU A 682 -4.58 2.46 -0.91
N PRO A 683 -5.39 3.35 -1.53
CA PRO A 683 -5.29 3.60 -2.97
C PRO A 683 -3.92 4.15 -3.37
N LEU A 684 -3.38 5.08 -2.56
CA LEU A 684 -2.07 5.66 -2.80
C LEU A 684 -0.96 4.60 -2.74
N ILE A 685 -0.97 3.76 -1.71
CA ILE A 685 -0.02 2.65 -1.54
C ILE A 685 -0.14 1.66 -2.72
N ALA A 686 -1.35 1.34 -3.17
CA ALA A 686 -1.55 0.43 -4.29
C ALA A 686 -0.94 0.98 -5.58
N VAL A 687 -1.23 2.25 -5.93
CA VAL A 687 -0.68 2.89 -7.13
C VAL A 687 0.85 3.04 -7.03
N MET A 688 1.34 3.60 -5.93
CA MET A 688 2.78 3.80 -5.73
C MET A 688 3.53 2.46 -5.65
N GLY A 689 2.91 1.41 -5.08
CA GLY A 689 3.47 0.06 -5.02
C GLY A 689 3.64 -0.56 -6.40
N VAL A 690 2.65 -0.44 -7.27
CA VAL A 690 2.76 -0.91 -8.66
C VAL A 690 3.90 -0.19 -9.39
N LEU A 691 3.96 1.14 -9.28
CA LEU A 691 5.01 1.95 -9.89
C LEU A 691 6.40 1.63 -9.31
N ALA A 692 6.49 1.40 -7.99
CA ALA A 692 7.75 1.03 -7.34
C ALA A 692 8.25 -0.35 -7.80
N VAL A 693 7.34 -1.33 -7.95
CA VAL A 693 7.68 -2.66 -8.48
C VAL A 693 8.15 -2.57 -9.94
N GLN A 694 7.48 -1.77 -10.76
CA GLN A 694 7.88 -1.55 -12.17
C GLN A 694 9.27 -0.90 -12.27
N ASN A 695 9.59 0.04 -11.38
CA ASN A 695 10.86 0.79 -11.42
C ASN A 695 12.03 0.06 -10.74
N SER A 696 11.77 -0.73 -9.69
CA SER A 696 12.82 -1.27 -8.80
C SER A 696 12.64 -2.75 -8.45
N GLY A 697 11.65 -3.41 -9.05
CA GLY A 697 11.34 -4.81 -8.78
C GLY A 697 10.72 -5.05 -7.39
N TRP A 698 10.54 -6.33 -7.05
CA TRP A 698 9.85 -6.77 -5.83
C TRP A 698 10.66 -6.63 -4.54
N GLY A 699 11.97 -6.39 -4.63
CA GLY A 699 12.88 -6.45 -3.48
C GLY A 699 12.47 -5.54 -2.32
N VAL A 700 12.24 -4.25 -2.60
CA VAL A 700 11.85 -3.26 -1.58
C VAL A 700 10.53 -3.61 -0.90
N VAL A 701 9.51 -3.94 -1.70
CA VAL A 701 8.18 -4.31 -1.19
C VAL A 701 8.27 -5.57 -0.34
N GLY A 702 9.04 -6.57 -0.79
CA GLY A 702 9.27 -7.83 -0.07
C GLY A 702 9.91 -7.62 1.30
N VAL A 703 10.96 -6.80 1.38
CA VAL A 703 11.63 -6.50 2.66
C VAL A 703 10.66 -5.86 3.67
N TYR A 704 9.92 -4.84 3.25
CA TYR A 704 8.94 -4.22 4.14
C TYR A 704 7.82 -5.18 4.57
N PHE A 705 7.33 -6.02 3.65
CA PHE A 705 6.34 -7.05 3.98
C PHE A 705 6.86 -8.00 5.06
N LEU A 706 8.09 -8.48 4.93
CA LEU A 706 8.72 -9.37 5.91
C LEU A 706 8.91 -8.69 7.27
N LEU A 707 9.33 -7.43 7.29
CA LEU A 707 9.47 -6.65 8.54
C LEU A 707 8.11 -6.47 9.24
N PHE A 708 7.05 -6.14 8.49
CA PHE A 708 5.70 -6.08 9.03
C PHE A 708 5.23 -7.43 9.57
N LEU A 709 5.48 -8.50 8.82
CA LEU A 709 5.12 -9.85 9.25
C LEU A 709 5.84 -10.24 10.55
N ALA A 710 7.14 -9.98 10.64
CA ALA A 710 7.93 -10.26 11.84
C ALA A 710 7.41 -9.49 13.07
N LEU A 711 7.10 -8.19 12.90
CA LEU A 711 6.53 -7.38 13.98
C LEU A 711 5.17 -7.93 14.46
N HIS A 712 4.31 -8.33 13.53
CA HIS A 712 3.00 -8.88 13.90
C HIS A 712 3.10 -10.27 14.52
N LEU A 713 4.04 -11.09 14.08
CA LEU A 713 4.36 -12.37 14.74
C LEU A 713 4.80 -12.14 16.17
N LEU A 714 5.65 -11.14 16.42
CA LEU A 714 6.09 -10.78 17.77
C LEU A 714 4.91 -10.35 18.67
N ILE A 715 4.05 -9.44 18.18
CA ILE A 715 2.87 -8.98 18.92
C ILE A 715 1.91 -10.16 19.19
N ALA A 716 1.64 -10.98 18.19
CA ALA A 716 0.79 -12.16 18.33
C ALA A 716 1.39 -13.19 19.30
N ALA A 717 2.70 -13.39 19.30
CA ALA A 717 3.39 -14.27 20.25
C ALA A 717 3.19 -13.78 21.70
N VAL A 718 3.31 -12.48 21.95
CA VAL A 718 3.03 -11.91 23.26
C VAL A 718 1.55 -12.10 23.64
N ALA A 719 0.61 -11.91 22.71
CA ALA A 719 -0.80 -12.17 22.96
C ALA A 719 -1.06 -13.65 23.33
N VAL A 720 -0.43 -14.58 22.61
CA VAL A 720 -0.51 -16.03 22.92
C VAL A 720 -0.03 -16.33 24.35
N VAL A 721 1.09 -15.74 24.75
CA VAL A 721 1.63 -15.90 26.12
C VAL A 721 0.69 -15.29 27.17
N LEU A 722 0.27 -14.03 26.95
CA LEU A 722 -0.60 -13.32 27.91
C LEU A 722 -1.96 -14.01 28.09
N MET A 723 -2.53 -14.57 27.02
CA MET A 723 -3.84 -15.20 27.03
C MET A 723 -3.78 -16.71 27.27
N ARG A 724 -2.57 -17.28 27.51
CA ARG A 724 -2.32 -18.71 27.68
C ARG A 724 -2.90 -19.58 26.58
N GLU A 725 -2.68 -19.15 25.33
CA GLU A 725 -3.18 -19.83 24.13
C GLU A 725 -2.13 -20.73 23.47
N ARG A 726 -2.56 -21.57 22.51
CA ARG A 726 -1.68 -22.48 21.78
C ARG A 726 -0.80 -21.73 20.78
N TRP A 727 0.49 -22.03 20.76
CA TRP A 727 1.47 -21.45 19.80
C TRP A 727 1.12 -21.70 18.33
N ALA A 728 0.39 -22.77 18.02
CA ALA A 728 -0.09 -23.07 16.68
C ALA A 728 -0.94 -21.94 16.07
N ASN A 729 -1.52 -21.05 16.89
CA ASN A 729 -2.26 -19.88 16.41
C ASN A 729 -1.37 -18.91 15.61
N LEU A 730 -0.06 -18.91 15.84
CA LEU A 730 0.88 -18.05 15.09
C LEU A 730 0.97 -18.41 13.61
N LEU A 731 0.68 -19.67 13.24
CA LEU A 731 0.65 -20.10 11.83
C LEU A 731 -0.42 -19.36 11.00
N MET A 732 -1.43 -18.79 11.67
CA MET A 732 -2.47 -18.01 11.00
C MET A 732 -2.07 -16.56 10.72
N VAL A 733 -0.99 -16.05 11.32
CA VAL A 733 -0.58 -14.65 11.20
C VAL A 733 -0.25 -14.25 9.74
N PRO A 734 0.50 -15.05 8.94
CA PRO A 734 0.75 -14.71 7.55
C PRO A 734 -0.54 -14.63 6.71
N ILE A 735 -1.43 -15.61 6.88
CA ILE A 735 -2.73 -15.65 6.17
C ILE A 735 -3.58 -14.46 6.61
N TYR A 736 -3.63 -14.18 7.91
CA TYR A 736 -4.33 -13.03 8.46
C TYR A 736 -3.88 -11.74 7.79
N ARG A 737 -2.58 -11.54 7.61
CA ARG A 737 -2.03 -10.31 7.01
C ARG A 737 -2.41 -10.12 5.54
N VAL A 738 -2.38 -11.17 4.76
CA VAL A 738 -2.72 -11.10 3.33
C VAL A 738 -4.22 -10.85 3.11
N VAL A 739 -5.09 -11.45 3.94
CA VAL A 739 -6.54 -11.40 3.75
C VAL A 739 -7.19 -10.22 4.51
N HIS A 740 -6.70 -9.90 5.70
CA HIS A 740 -7.33 -8.93 6.59
C HIS A 740 -7.31 -7.50 6.03
N GLU A 741 -6.20 -7.03 5.46
CA GLU A 741 -6.11 -5.64 5.01
C GLU A 741 -7.02 -5.33 3.80
N PRO A 742 -7.11 -6.17 2.76
CA PRO A 742 -8.11 -5.98 1.71
C PRO A 742 -9.55 -6.05 2.22
N LEU A 743 -9.83 -6.98 3.14
CA LEU A 743 -11.15 -7.09 3.78
C LEU A 743 -11.50 -5.83 4.56
N ARG A 744 -10.58 -5.35 5.38
CA ARG A 744 -10.75 -4.12 6.16
C ARG A 744 -10.99 -2.91 5.27
N ALA A 745 -10.23 -2.78 4.17
CA ALA A 745 -10.46 -1.74 3.19
C ALA A 745 -11.90 -1.79 2.62
N TYR A 746 -12.33 -2.96 2.18
CA TYR A 746 -13.69 -3.17 1.67
C TYR A 746 -14.75 -2.76 2.69
N LEU A 747 -14.61 -3.17 3.95
CA LEU A 747 -15.54 -2.85 5.04
C LEU A 747 -15.60 -1.34 5.30
N LEU A 748 -14.44 -0.67 5.32
CA LEU A 748 -14.35 0.77 5.55
C LEU A 748 -15.00 1.56 4.42
N TYR A 749 -14.65 1.25 3.15
CA TYR A 749 -15.26 1.93 2.00
C TYR A 749 -16.75 1.70 1.93
N THR A 750 -17.20 0.46 2.16
CA THR A 750 -18.63 0.12 2.18
C THR A 750 -19.37 0.90 3.29
N SER A 751 -18.81 0.95 4.49
CA SER A 751 -19.41 1.67 5.63
C SER A 751 -19.51 3.18 5.38
N VAL A 752 -18.46 3.79 4.83
CA VAL A 752 -18.47 5.22 4.47
C VAL A 752 -19.46 5.48 3.33
N TYR A 753 -19.49 4.64 2.31
CA TYR A 753 -20.47 4.75 1.22
C TYR A 753 -21.91 4.71 1.73
N LEU A 754 -22.23 3.75 2.63
CA LEU A 754 -23.55 3.62 3.24
C LEU A 754 -23.90 4.84 4.11
N ALA A 755 -22.91 5.37 4.86
CA ALA A 755 -23.08 6.58 5.66
C ALA A 755 -23.38 7.83 4.81
N VAL A 756 -22.68 7.99 3.67
CA VAL A 756 -22.91 9.09 2.72
C VAL A 756 -24.26 8.94 2.04
N ARG A 757 -24.65 7.72 1.65
CA ARG A 757 -25.98 7.44 1.07
C ARG A 757 -27.12 7.65 2.05
N GLY A 758 -26.86 7.62 3.35
CA GLY A 758 -27.88 7.75 4.38
C GLY A 758 -28.83 6.55 4.45
N VAL A 759 -28.34 5.37 4.08
CA VAL A 759 -29.15 4.13 4.05
C VAL A 759 -29.36 3.63 5.47
N LYS A 760 -30.58 3.17 5.76
CA LYS A 760 -30.93 2.50 6.99
C LYS A 760 -30.47 1.04 6.91
N LEU A 761 -29.51 0.64 7.73
CA LEU A 761 -29.11 -0.75 7.88
C LEU A 761 -29.97 -1.42 8.95
N GLY A 762 -30.55 -2.58 8.61
CA GLY A 762 -31.28 -3.43 9.55
C GLY A 762 -30.33 -4.34 10.36
N TRP A 763 -30.87 -4.91 11.42
CA TRP A 763 -30.19 -5.91 12.22
C TRP A 763 -30.33 -7.28 11.53
N ASN A 764 -29.34 -7.69 10.72
CA ASN A 764 -29.34 -9.00 10.09
C ASN A 764 -28.92 -10.05 11.14
N LYS A 765 -29.84 -10.94 11.47
CA LYS A 765 -29.57 -12.07 12.32
C LYS A 765 -28.68 -13.09 11.58
N LEU A 766 -27.62 -13.56 12.25
CA LEU A 766 -26.82 -14.69 11.79
C LEU A 766 -27.57 -16.00 12.10
N GLN A 767 -27.59 -16.93 11.16
CA GLN A 767 -28.08 -18.28 11.44
C GLN A 767 -27.08 -18.98 12.36
N ARG A 768 -27.58 -19.47 13.51
CA ARG A 768 -26.78 -20.21 14.48
C ARG A 768 -26.79 -21.69 14.16
N THR A 769 -25.64 -22.32 14.31
CA THR A 769 -25.46 -23.74 14.04
C THR A 769 -25.57 -24.61 15.30
N GLY A 770 -25.42 -24.00 16.47
CA GLY A 770 -25.42 -24.73 17.76
C GLY A 770 -24.12 -25.53 18.00
N LEU A 771 -23.07 -25.30 17.21
CA LEU A 771 -21.83 -26.11 17.20
C LEU A 771 -20.83 -25.77 18.33
N MET A 772 -21.34 -25.26 19.45
CA MET A 772 -20.51 -24.98 20.63
C MET A 772 -20.21 -26.24 21.48
N ASP A 773 -20.64 -27.42 21.06
CA ASP A 773 -20.51 -28.67 21.80
C ASP A 773 -19.05 -29.07 22.10
N THR A 774 -18.12 -28.66 21.26
CA THR A 774 -16.68 -28.91 21.44
C THR A 774 -16.03 -28.07 22.54
N VAL A 775 -16.66 -27.01 23.01
CA VAL A 775 -16.06 -26.10 24.02
C VAL A 775 -16.19 -26.64 25.46
N LEU A 776 -17.26 -27.43 25.74
CA LEU A 776 -17.43 -28.05 27.07
C LEU A 776 -16.62 -29.35 27.25
N ASP A 777 -16.24 -30.00 26.13
CA ASP A 777 -15.33 -31.15 26.11
C ASP A 777 -13.83 -30.73 26.12
N LEU A 778 -13.53 -29.44 26.10
CA LEU A 778 -12.20 -29.00 26.47
C LEU A 778 -11.99 -29.43 27.92
N PRO A 779 -11.00 -30.31 28.21
CA PRO A 779 -10.77 -30.72 29.58
C PRO A 779 -10.65 -29.46 30.42
N VAL A 780 -11.31 -29.46 31.56
CA VAL A 780 -11.03 -28.56 32.67
C VAL A 780 -9.58 -28.91 33.07
N HIS A 781 -8.65 -28.41 32.25
CA HIS A 781 -7.25 -28.68 32.40
C HIS A 781 -6.82 -27.94 33.65
N ASP A 782 -6.72 -28.71 34.65
CA ASP A 782 -5.85 -28.55 35.80
C ASP A 782 -6.10 -27.34 36.68
N GLN A 783 -7.25 -27.33 37.33
CA GLN A 783 -7.27 -26.75 38.71
C GLN A 783 -6.34 -27.51 39.66
N ALA A 784 -6.04 -28.81 39.42
CA ALA A 784 -5.07 -29.57 40.21
C ALA A 784 -3.63 -29.11 39.93
N ASP A 785 -3.31 -28.65 38.71
CA ASP A 785 -1.97 -28.15 38.38
C ASP A 785 -1.80 -26.67 38.72
N SER A 786 -2.87 -25.87 38.82
CA SER A 786 -2.80 -24.50 39.34
C SER A 786 -2.50 -24.46 40.82
N ALA A 787 -3.07 -25.37 41.61
CA ALA A 787 -2.77 -25.52 43.05
C ALA A 787 -1.35 -26.08 43.29
N ALA A 788 -0.81 -26.86 42.37
CA ALA A 788 0.58 -27.37 42.46
C ALA A 788 1.63 -26.36 41.96
N ARG A 789 1.20 -25.32 41.21
CA ARG A 789 2.06 -24.25 40.70
C ARG A 789 1.96 -22.93 41.47
N GLU A 790 1.21 -22.87 42.56
CA GLU A 790 1.25 -21.80 43.56
C GLU A 790 2.49 -21.87 44.48
N ARG A 791 3.56 -22.55 44.08
CA ARG A 791 4.87 -22.29 44.66
C ARG A 791 5.41 -21.02 44.04
N PRO A 792 5.88 -20.05 44.83
CA PRO A 792 6.27 -18.73 44.39
C PRO A 792 7.47 -18.84 43.46
N LEU A 793 7.29 -18.36 42.23
CA LEU A 793 8.37 -17.95 41.35
C LEU A 793 8.93 -16.59 41.85
N LEU A 794 9.32 -16.56 43.09
CA LEU A 794 10.06 -15.49 43.74
C LEU A 794 11.27 -16.16 44.40
N ASP A 795 12.20 -16.63 43.58
CA ASP A 795 13.64 -16.76 43.87
C ASP A 795 14.27 -17.53 42.71
N ALA A 796 14.49 -16.82 41.59
CA ALA A 796 15.54 -17.14 40.66
C ALA A 796 15.83 -15.86 39.86
N ASP A 797 16.85 -15.14 40.30
CA ASP A 797 17.58 -14.16 39.51
C ASP A 797 17.99 -14.76 38.18
N VAL A 798 17.25 -14.44 37.14
CA VAL A 798 17.72 -14.57 35.74
C VAL A 798 17.46 -13.23 35.08
N PRO A 799 18.52 -12.43 34.80
CA PRO A 799 18.37 -11.13 34.16
C PRO A 799 17.83 -11.32 32.74
N ALA A 800 16.77 -10.64 32.43
CA ALA A 800 16.16 -10.59 31.07
C ALA A 800 17.16 -10.13 29.97
N ALA A 801 18.35 -9.70 30.32
CA ALA A 801 19.43 -9.30 29.42
C ALA A 801 20.11 -10.48 28.68
N ARG A 802 20.08 -11.71 29.25
CA ARG A 802 20.79 -12.83 28.62
C ARG A 802 20.05 -13.55 27.50
N VAL A 803 18.77 -13.33 27.35
CA VAL A 803 17.98 -13.97 26.30
C VAL A 803 18.10 -13.20 24.98
N VAL A 804 18.33 -11.90 25.05
CA VAL A 804 18.50 -11.05 23.85
C VAL A 804 19.93 -11.16 23.32
N GLU A 805 20.91 -11.36 24.17
CA GLU A 805 22.31 -11.48 23.77
C GLU A 805 22.63 -12.80 23.06
N LYS A 806 21.86 -13.88 23.35
CA LYS A 806 22.05 -15.19 22.72
C LYS A 806 21.35 -15.34 21.36
N ALA A 807 20.44 -14.40 20.99
CA ALA A 807 19.79 -14.36 19.69
C ALA A 807 20.51 -13.46 18.68
N LEU A 808 21.54 -12.70 19.12
CA LEU A 808 22.35 -11.83 18.26
C LEU A 808 23.74 -12.37 17.96
N THR A 809 24.08 -13.56 18.50
CA THR A 809 25.41 -14.21 18.30
C THR A 809 25.31 -15.63 17.72
N GLN A 810 24.21 -16.01 17.19
CA GLN A 810 24.02 -17.12 16.24
C GLN A 810 23.25 -16.62 15.04
#